data_c84fd3868afb4fe6ac17019d271ea069
#
_entry.id   c84fd3868afb4fe6ac17019d271ea069
#
_cell.length_a   1.000
_cell.length_b   1.000
_cell.length_c   1.000
_cell.angle_alpha   90.00
_cell.angle_beta   90.00
_cell.angle_gamma   90.00
#
_symmetry.space_group_name_H-M   'P 1'
#
loop_
_entity.id
_entity.type
_entity.pdbx_description
1 polymer ?
#
loop_
_entity_poly.entity_id
_entity_poly.type
_entity_poly.pdbx_seq_one_letter_code
_entity_poly.pdbx_strand_id
1 'polypeptide(L)'
;MKIRRHVSAVMTALVLTGISYSAMATEINATSDKAEELLGLTMGSPVQTQPEVKHIEDTLTVNVHGKSLTEAGKSKNVTGIYNGFGSQLTVDKDLIVRLKNDAPASKRELGHYYMSAVYAGYGGKVPRLSKDNPDRDYGDTNIHVKGNVDIDAIGSGLQVNQRGHILVDGGGKIITHPVETSDTYSVVAEEGDIYVNAGADGKHPGTKDLVAVGNVGLINKDYGRDPNHNVEPTNIALAFTTPNSSLTGAVLNEYAESNKNPHNSGADIYLQNGATWNNEWIGMERPTPKKERPSGDNEAYLYKGSKVRNLVGGANPTAAGIIHPIDARPITIQNYSGFVNADYKAGVPASEEGKGQIIIQHAADNSHVTVQGDSAKNLTDDASYRAEMQSLANKLQYTGNDKKLATAVQINEGITRPAAVAELGTDAFDAQGNLVVGNTATVKHAGESSLVSGTKSALASTAMAWRNNTNDLQRRLGDLRLANTDQGVWAKYIGGKSKIKDGADARMTYNGVQLGYDHKVSNGWIFGGALDYSTSSNSYAVGSGDGKIGGLALYGTKQHDDGRYLDIIARGNRLSNNYKLYSVGGQRVNGDYHTFGTSLSAEYGKRIKKQNGFYIDPSVEFIVGRLNGVSYDANIAGGGSMHVKADGVNSAVGRLGFGIGKETEKSNIFAKLALAHEFSGKLNTTYSAPGNPTVKTELDLKDTWLDAEIGGSWNLRPSTYLYGTFTKNFGATMDNTWRIDAGVRHNF
;
A
#
# COMPACT_ATOMS: atom_id res chain seq x y z
N MET A 1 51.67 -7.05 -2.73
CA MET A 1 52.44 -7.34 -1.52
C MET A 1 52.60 -6.14 -0.56
N LYS A 2 52.49 -4.88 -0.97
CA LYS A 2 52.63 -3.70 -0.08
C LYS A 2 51.29 -3.29 0.58
N ILE A 3 50.13 -3.61 0.02
CA ILE A 3 48.79 -3.25 0.55
C ILE A 3 48.37 -4.18 1.70
N ARG A 4 48.80 -5.46 1.71
CA ARG A 4 48.60 -6.37 2.85
C ARG A 4 49.13 -5.86 4.19
N ARG A 5 50.16 -4.98 4.19
CA ARG A 5 50.74 -4.44 5.42
C ARG A 5 49.97 -3.27 6.02
N HIS A 6 49.16 -2.54 5.24
CA HIS A 6 48.44 -1.38 5.75
C HIS A 6 47.09 -1.76 6.39
N VAL A 7 46.41 -2.76 5.84
CA VAL A 7 45.14 -3.26 6.43
C VAL A 7 45.42 -4.03 7.74
N SER A 8 46.48 -4.83 7.79
CA SER A 8 46.92 -5.47 9.05
C SER A 8 47.40 -4.47 10.11
N ALA A 9 48.04 -3.35 9.73
CA ALA A 9 48.55 -2.38 10.68
C ALA A 9 47.47 -1.54 11.38
N VAL A 10 46.33 -1.27 10.71
CA VAL A 10 45.21 -0.56 11.32
C VAL A 10 44.41 -1.46 12.26
N MET A 11 44.31 -2.75 11.97
CA MET A 11 43.61 -3.73 12.83
C MET A 11 44.43 -4.13 14.08
N THR A 12 45.78 -4.14 13.99
CA THR A 12 46.65 -4.48 15.13
C THR A 12 46.74 -3.35 16.16
N ALA A 13 46.51 -2.10 15.77
CA ALA A 13 46.49 -0.95 16.68
C ALA A 13 45.25 -0.83 17.55
N LEU A 14 44.16 -1.48 17.17
CA LEU A 14 42.84 -1.42 17.90
C LEU A 14 42.68 -2.53 18.95
N VAL A 15 43.57 -3.53 19.00
CA VAL A 15 43.46 -4.67 19.93
C VAL A 15 44.25 -4.48 21.23
N LEU A 16 45.03 -3.41 21.39
CA LEU A 16 46.01 -3.27 22.49
C LEU A 16 45.68 -2.20 23.56
N THR A 17 44.51 -1.59 23.56
CA THR A 17 44.09 -0.75 24.69
C THR A 17 42.75 -1.20 25.24
N GLY A 18 42.81 -1.94 26.36
CA GLY A 18 41.65 -2.26 27.17
C GLY A 18 41.05 -0.97 27.76
N ILE A 19 40.11 -0.38 27.05
CA ILE A 19 39.26 0.68 27.52
C ILE A 19 37.84 0.27 27.09
N SER A 20 36.93 0.19 28.05
CA SER A 20 35.50 -0.02 27.83
C SER A 20 34.94 1.08 26.92
N TYR A 21 34.76 0.76 25.63
CA TYR A 21 34.07 1.64 24.68
C TYR A 21 32.59 1.33 24.66
N SER A 22 31.79 2.39 24.79
CA SER A 22 30.39 2.40 24.36
C SER A 22 30.35 1.91 22.90
N ALA A 23 29.42 0.98 22.59
CA ALA A 23 29.27 0.32 21.29
C ALA A 23 29.32 1.32 20.14
N MET A 24 30.43 1.38 19.42
CA MET A 24 30.54 2.03 18.10
C MET A 24 30.45 0.95 17.03
N ALA A 25 29.54 1.16 16.05
CA ALA A 25 29.44 0.27 14.89
C ALA A 25 30.82 0.08 14.22
N THR A 26 31.15 -1.16 13.84
CA THR A 26 32.41 -1.46 13.16
C THR A 26 32.27 -1.04 11.69
N GLU A 27 33.09 -0.10 11.23
CA GLU A 27 33.09 0.39 9.86
C GLU A 27 34.40 0.06 9.15
N ILE A 28 34.30 -0.46 7.92
CA ILE A 28 35.39 -0.80 7.04
C ILE A 28 35.19 -0.08 5.71
N ASN A 29 36.18 0.74 5.31
CA ASN A 29 36.15 1.48 4.06
C ASN A 29 37.32 1.06 3.18
N ALA A 30 37.07 0.65 1.93
CA ALA A 30 38.09 0.31 0.94
C ALA A 30 37.82 1.05 -0.37
N THR A 31 38.77 1.79 -0.87
CA THR A 31 38.67 2.54 -2.13
C THR A 31 39.93 2.37 -2.94
N SER A 32 39.81 2.15 -4.26
CA SER A 32 40.97 2.12 -5.17
C SER A 32 40.65 2.80 -6.49
N ASP A 33 41.64 3.55 -7.00
CA ASP A 33 41.59 4.19 -8.33
C ASP A 33 42.30 3.32 -9.40
N LYS A 34 42.87 2.17 -9.02
CA LYS A 34 43.63 1.28 -9.88
C LYS A 34 42.86 -0.02 -10.15
N ALA A 35 43.15 -0.66 -11.28
CA ALA A 35 42.68 -2.00 -11.62
C ALA A 35 43.38 -3.06 -10.76
N GLU A 36 42.99 -3.21 -9.51
CA GLU A 36 43.46 -4.20 -8.57
C GLU A 36 42.33 -4.91 -7.85
N GLU A 37 42.61 -6.08 -7.28
CA GLU A 37 41.64 -6.75 -6.42
C GLU A 37 41.33 -5.87 -5.22
N LEU A 38 40.03 -5.58 -5.00
CA LEU A 38 39.58 -4.71 -3.92
C LEU A 38 38.61 -5.49 -3.01
N LEU A 39 39.08 -5.71 -1.80
CA LEU A 39 38.35 -6.46 -0.78
C LEU A 39 38.10 -5.57 0.44
N GLY A 40 36.87 -5.55 0.96
CA GLY A 40 36.54 -4.86 2.21
C GLY A 40 37.04 -5.67 3.42
N LEU A 41 36.23 -6.61 3.92
CA LEU A 41 36.63 -7.55 4.96
C LEU A 41 37.08 -8.86 4.33
N THR A 42 38.29 -9.34 4.65
CA THR A 42 38.82 -10.62 4.20
C THR A 42 39.11 -11.51 5.38
N MET A 43 38.58 -12.74 5.37
CA MET A 43 38.85 -13.78 6.34
C MET A 43 39.24 -15.07 5.64
N GLY A 44 40.16 -15.81 6.23
CA GLY A 44 40.65 -17.08 5.74
C GLY A 44 41.71 -16.96 4.65
N SER A 45 42.57 -17.96 4.60
CA SER A 45 43.65 -18.08 3.64
C SER A 45 43.95 -19.55 3.35
N PRO A 46 44.29 -19.92 2.11
CA PRO A 46 44.63 -21.31 1.78
C PRO A 46 45.88 -21.85 2.51
N VAL A 47 46.66 -20.98 3.12
CA VAL A 47 47.88 -21.38 3.87
C VAL A 47 47.66 -21.43 5.39
N GLN A 48 46.50 -21.01 5.89
CA GLN A 48 46.21 -21.05 7.33
C GLN A 48 46.05 -22.49 7.83
N THR A 49 46.46 -22.76 9.07
CA THR A 49 46.36 -24.09 9.70
C THR A 49 45.11 -24.26 10.57
N GLN A 50 44.47 -23.18 10.97
CA GLN A 50 43.24 -23.14 11.75
C GLN A 50 42.26 -22.17 11.10
N PRO A 51 40.94 -22.45 11.16
CA PRO A 51 39.93 -21.52 10.71
C PRO A 51 40.02 -20.20 11.47
N GLU A 52 39.82 -19.07 10.76
CA GLU A 52 39.71 -17.77 11.39
C GLU A 52 38.28 -17.61 11.93
N VAL A 53 38.16 -17.21 13.20
CA VAL A 53 36.86 -16.96 13.84
C VAL A 53 36.79 -15.49 14.23
N LYS A 54 35.77 -14.79 13.76
CA LYS A 54 35.53 -13.39 14.06
C LYS A 54 34.10 -13.16 14.53
N HIS A 55 33.96 -12.47 15.64
CA HIS A 55 32.69 -12.08 16.24
C HIS A 55 32.61 -10.56 16.33
N ILE A 56 31.57 -9.97 15.75
CA ILE A 56 31.28 -8.53 15.78
C ILE A 56 30.01 -8.36 16.62
N GLU A 57 30.16 -7.80 17.81
CA GLU A 57 29.04 -7.61 18.79
C GLU A 57 28.05 -6.52 18.39
N ASP A 58 28.42 -5.67 17.42
CA ASP A 58 27.60 -4.55 16.95
C ASP A 58 27.31 -4.65 15.45
N THR A 59 26.77 -3.61 14.86
CA THR A 59 26.56 -3.49 13.40
C THR A 59 27.89 -3.45 12.67
N LEU A 60 28.00 -4.26 11.61
CA LEU A 60 29.14 -4.24 10.71
C LEU A 60 28.80 -3.46 9.44
N THR A 61 29.50 -2.38 9.17
CA THR A 61 29.37 -1.60 7.92
C THR A 61 30.62 -1.79 7.06
N VAL A 62 30.41 -2.18 5.79
CA VAL A 62 31.50 -2.37 4.82
C VAL A 62 31.21 -1.56 3.55
N ASN A 63 32.04 -0.57 3.27
CA ASN A 63 31.94 0.27 2.09
C ASN A 63 33.12 -0.02 1.16
N VAL A 64 32.85 -0.43 -0.07
CA VAL A 64 33.85 -0.72 -1.09
C VAL A 64 33.54 0.08 -2.34
N HIS A 65 34.48 0.88 -2.79
CA HIS A 65 34.34 1.72 -3.96
C HIS A 65 35.51 1.57 -4.91
N GLY A 66 35.31 0.86 -6.02
CA GLY A 66 36.26 0.75 -7.12
C GLY A 66 36.04 1.84 -8.16
N LYS A 67 37.04 2.67 -8.43
CA LYS A 67 36.93 3.77 -9.39
C LYS A 67 37.38 3.42 -10.80
N SER A 68 38.26 2.44 -10.96
CA SER A 68 38.72 1.97 -12.27
C SER A 68 39.26 0.54 -12.15
N LEU A 69 38.47 -0.45 -12.46
CA LEU A 69 38.80 -1.86 -12.20
C LEU A 69 39.09 -2.71 -13.44
N THR A 70 39.35 -2.09 -14.59
CA THR A 70 39.72 -2.84 -15.80
C THR A 70 41.00 -2.30 -16.45
N GLU A 71 42.10 -3.06 -16.38
CA GLU A 71 43.15 -3.03 -17.41
C GLU A 71 42.78 -4.01 -18.53
N ALA A 72 43.21 -3.72 -19.73
CA ALA A 72 42.94 -4.48 -20.94
C ALA A 72 43.03 -6.00 -20.69
N GLY A 73 41.89 -6.68 -20.72
CA GLY A 73 41.77 -8.14 -20.68
C GLY A 73 41.93 -8.82 -19.33
N LYS A 74 41.90 -8.08 -18.20
CA LYS A 74 41.92 -8.67 -16.84
C LYS A 74 40.86 -8.06 -15.96
N SER A 75 39.81 -8.82 -15.66
CA SER A 75 38.87 -8.50 -14.60
C SER A 75 39.50 -8.81 -13.24
N LYS A 76 39.24 -7.95 -12.24
CA LYS A 76 39.66 -8.20 -10.86
C LYS A 76 38.50 -8.22 -9.90
N ASN A 77 38.61 -9.01 -8.84
CA ASN A 77 37.56 -9.21 -7.87
C ASN A 77 37.30 -7.94 -7.06
N VAL A 78 36.05 -7.56 -6.93
CA VAL A 78 35.57 -6.54 -6.00
C VAL A 78 34.56 -7.17 -5.08
N THR A 79 34.92 -7.28 -3.80
CA THR A 79 34.09 -8.00 -2.83
C THR A 79 34.01 -7.20 -1.54
N GLY A 80 32.78 -7.03 -1.02
CA GLY A 80 32.58 -6.37 0.26
C GLY A 80 33.12 -7.21 1.40
N ILE A 81 32.59 -8.41 1.60
CA ILE A 81 33.08 -9.40 2.58
C ILE A 81 33.48 -10.66 1.84
N TYR A 82 34.73 -11.04 1.98
CA TYR A 82 35.23 -12.33 1.56
C TYR A 82 35.52 -13.19 2.78
N ASN A 83 34.75 -14.28 2.96
CA ASN A 83 34.96 -15.27 4.00
C ASN A 83 35.28 -16.62 3.34
N GLY A 84 36.40 -17.21 3.67
CA GLY A 84 36.88 -18.42 2.99
C GLY A 84 37.56 -19.42 3.90
N PHE A 85 37.82 -20.61 3.35
CA PHE A 85 38.68 -21.63 3.94
C PHE A 85 38.29 -22.04 5.37
N GLY A 86 37.01 -22.34 5.59
CA GLY A 86 36.49 -22.80 6.88
C GLY A 86 36.30 -21.69 7.93
N SER A 87 36.53 -20.44 7.58
CA SER A 87 36.43 -19.31 8.52
C SER A 87 34.99 -19.03 8.94
N GLN A 88 34.83 -18.47 10.14
CA GLN A 88 33.55 -18.23 10.80
C GLN A 88 33.40 -16.74 11.09
N LEU A 89 32.37 -16.08 10.54
CA LEU A 89 32.01 -14.68 10.84
C LEU A 89 30.63 -14.66 11.50
N THR A 90 30.55 -14.04 12.69
CA THR A 90 29.28 -13.75 13.35
C THR A 90 29.13 -12.24 13.53
N VAL A 91 27.94 -11.70 13.19
CA VAL A 91 27.56 -10.30 13.41
C VAL A 91 26.31 -10.29 14.26
N ASP A 92 26.37 -9.76 15.49
CA ASP A 92 25.25 -9.83 16.45
C ASP A 92 24.11 -8.87 16.14
N LYS A 93 24.40 -7.77 15.42
CA LYS A 93 23.40 -6.83 14.94
C LYS A 93 23.30 -6.84 13.41
N ASP A 94 23.13 -5.68 12.79
CA ASP A 94 22.90 -5.58 11.36
C ASP A 94 24.19 -5.62 10.54
N LEU A 95 24.08 -6.09 9.31
CA LEU A 95 25.16 -6.06 8.32
C LEU A 95 24.81 -5.08 7.20
N ILE A 96 25.62 -4.06 7.03
CA ILE A 96 25.49 -3.03 6.00
C ILE A 96 26.63 -3.16 5.00
N VAL A 97 26.33 -3.37 3.71
CA VAL A 97 27.34 -3.45 2.66
C VAL A 97 26.99 -2.52 1.50
N ARG A 98 27.93 -1.68 1.12
CA ARG A 98 27.85 -0.79 -0.04
C ARG A 98 28.99 -1.12 -1.00
N LEU A 99 28.63 -1.67 -2.17
CA LEU A 99 29.61 -2.07 -3.19
C LEU A 99 29.36 -1.27 -4.47
N LYS A 100 30.28 -0.34 -4.79
CA LYS A 100 30.20 0.52 -5.97
C LYS A 100 31.41 0.33 -6.89
N ASN A 101 31.17 0.53 -8.19
CA ASN A 101 32.20 0.52 -9.20
C ASN A 101 31.89 1.57 -10.27
N ASP A 102 32.74 2.55 -10.45
CA ASP A 102 32.60 3.65 -11.41
C ASP A 102 33.18 3.30 -12.82
N ALA A 103 33.69 2.08 -13.01
CA ALA A 103 34.17 1.68 -14.34
C ALA A 103 33.03 1.70 -15.37
N PRO A 104 33.28 2.17 -16.62
CA PRO A 104 32.28 2.16 -17.67
C PRO A 104 31.67 0.76 -17.88
N ALA A 105 30.39 0.66 -18.11
CA ALA A 105 29.67 -0.59 -18.28
C ALA A 105 30.28 -1.48 -19.38
N SER A 106 30.69 -0.89 -20.51
CA SER A 106 31.35 -1.57 -21.64
C SER A 106 32.69 -2.23 -21.32
N LYS A 107 33.28 -1.93 -20.15
CA LYS A 107 34.52 -2.55 -19.65
C LYS A 107 34.33 -3.44 -18.43
N ARG A 108 33.08 -3.67 -18.04
CA ARG A 108 32.72 -4.54 -16.92
C ARG A 108 32.50 -5.98 -17.41
N GLU A 109 33.53 -6.60 -17.95
CA GLU A 109 33.52 -8.04 -18.28
C GLU A 109 33.62 -8.87 -17.00
N LEU A 110 32.54 -8.85 -16.20
CA LEU A 110 32.55 -9.47 -14.89
C LEU A 110 31.44 -10.50 -14.82
N GLY A 111 31.82 -11.77 -14.83
CA GLY A 111 30.92 -12.83 -14.41
C GLY A 111 30.55 -12.67 -12.93
N HIS A 112 29.46 -13.33 -12.50
CA HIS A 112 28.95 -13.28 -11.12
C HIS A 112 29.96 -13.66 -10.03
N TYR A 113 31.11 -14.23 -10.39
CA TYR A 113 32.19 -14.59 -9.46
C TYR A 113 33.08 -13.45 -9.02
N TYR A 114 33.06 -12.32 -9.70
CA TYR A 114 34.05 -11.28 -9.50
C TYR A 114 33.54 -10.06 -8.75
N MET A 115 32.22 -10.00 -8.51
CA MET A 115 31.62 -8.88 -7.76
C MET A 115 30.51 -9.40 -6.84
N SER A 116 30.80 -9.44 -5.55
CA SER A 116 29.85 -9.87 -4.52
C SER A 116 29.91 -8.96 -3.31
N ALA A 117 28.75 -8.55 -2.80
CA ALA A 117 28.72 -7.81 -1.55
C ALA A 117 29.18 -8.70 -0.38
N VAL A 118 28.67 -9.93 -0.31
CA VAL A 118 29.02 -10.90 0.74
C VAL A 118 29.26 -12.26 0.09
N TYR A 119 30.44 -12.79 0.31
CA TYR A 119 30.86 -14.09 -0.22
C TYR A 119 31.31 -15.02 0.91
N ALA A 120 30.82 -16.28 0.92
CA ALA A 120 31.31 -17.35 1.76
C ALA A 120 31.61 -18.60 0.89
N GLY A 121 32.82 -19.13 1.00
CA GLY A 121 33.18 -20.28 0.16
C GLY A 121 34.54 -20.90 0.45
N TYR A 122 34.93 -21.78 -0.46
CA TYR A 122 36.16 -22.57 -0.32
C TYR A 122 36.25 -23.38 0.98
N GLY A 123 35.11 -23.86 1.48
CA GLY A 123 35.05 -24.85 2.54
C GLY A 123 35.32 -26.26 2.02
N GLY A 124 35.35 -27.24 2.93
CA GLY A 124 35.56 -28.64 2.60
C GLY A 124 36.94 -28.97 2.04
N LYS A 125 37.03 -30.06 1.27
CA LYS A 125 38.26 -30.46 0.60
C LYS A 125 38.51 -29.59 -0.63
N VAL A 126 39.45 -28.66 -0.50
CA VAL A 126 39.89 -27.84 -1.63
C VAL A 126 41.01 -28.56 -2.35
N PRO A 127 40.88 -28.87 -3.66
CA PRO A 127 41.96 -29.50 -4.45
C PRO A 127 43.22 -28.63 -4.42
N ARG A 128 44.36 -29.31 -4.53
CA ARG A 128 45.70 -28.68 -4.52
C ARG A 128 45.76 -27.43 -5.37
N LEU A 129 45.77 -26.25 -4.74
CA LEU A 129 45.88 -24.96 -5.42
C LEU A 129 47.30 -24.67 -5.92
N SER A 130 48.33 -25.33 -5.37
CA SER A 130 49.71 -25.31 -5.83
C SER A 130 50.50 -26.52 -5.34
N LYS A 131 51.71 -26.74 -5.91
CA LYS A 131 52.57 -27.86 -5.48
C LYS A 131 52.94 -27.81 -3.98
N ASP A 132 52.85 -26.66 -3.38
CA ASP A 132 53.22 -26.40 -1.98
C ASP A 132 52.04 -26.46 -1.02
N ASN A 133 50.78 -26.62 -1.53
CA ASN A 133 49.58 -26.73 -0.72
C ASN A 133 48.94 -28.10 -0.89
N PRO A 134 49.08 -29.01 0.09
CA PRO A 134 48.39 -30.29 0.04
C PRO A 134 46.87 -30.13 0.11
N ASP A 135 46.13 -31.11 -0.41
CA ASP A 135 44.68 -31.18 -0.26
C ASP A 135 44.33 -31.10 1.22
N ARG A 136 43.51 -30.11 1.58
CA ARG A 136 43.05 -29.90 2.94
C ARG A 136 41.52 -29.86 2.98
N ASP A 137 40.97 -30.42 4.06
CA ASP A 137 39.57 -30.19 4.44
C ASP A 137 39.51 -29.06 5.43
N TYR A 138 38.92 -27.92 5.01
CA TYR A 138 38.78 -26.73 5.82
C TYR A 138 37.48 -26.72 6.63
N GLY A 139 36.58 -27.70 6.44
CA GLY A 139 35.24 -27.68 7.01
C GLY A 139 34.35 -26.61 6.35
N ASP A 140 33.23 -26.28 6.97
CA ASP A 140 32.25 -25.33 6.43
C ASP A 140 32.66 -23.91 6.68
N THR A 141 32.45 -23.04 5.69
CA THR A 141 32.67 -21.59 5.80
C THR A 141 31.37 -20.89 6.12
N ASN A 142 31.27 -20.22 7.27
CA ASN A 142 29.99 -19.69 7.76
C ASN A 142 30.01 -18.17 7.95
N ILE A 143 28.92 -17.52 7.55
CA ILE A 143 28.58 -16.14 7.94
C ILE A 143 27.21 -16.18 8.61
N HIS A 144 27.13 -15.72 9.84
CA HIS A 144 25.89 -15.60 10.60
C HIS A 144 25.63 -14.14 11.00
N VAL A 145 24.55 -13.57 10.47
CA VAL A 145 24.05 -12.23 10.82
C VAL A 145 22.79 -12.39 11.66
N LYS A 146 22.85 -12.07 12.94
CA LYS A 146 21.68 -12.20 13.85
C LYS A 146 20.65 -11.08 13.67
N GLY A 147 21.06 -9.93 13.12
CA GLY A 147 20.18 -8.82 12.76
C GLY A 147 19.72 -8.86 11.30
N ASN A 148 19.50 -7.68 10.72
CA ASN A 148 19.09 -7.51 9.34
C ASN A 148 20.30 -7.28 8.42
N VAL A 149 20.06 -7.44 7.12
CA VAL A 149 21.03 -7.02 6.09
C VAL A 149 20.54 -5.75 5.37
N ASP A 150 21.47 -4.85 5.04
CA ASP A 150 21.22 -3.70 4.16
C ASP A 150 22.33 -3.65 3.12
N ILE A 151 22.07 -4.29 1.98
CA ILE A 151 23.02 -4.47 0.88
C ILE A 151 22.56 -3.63 -0.31
N ASP A 152 23.48 -2.79 -0.80
CA ASP A 152 23.32 -2.04 -2.05
C ASP A 152 24.62 -2.26 -2.86
N ALA A 153 24.52 -3.11 -3.90
CA ALA A 153 25.70 -3.63 -4.57
C ALA A 153 25.55 -3.72 -6.09
N ILE A 154 26.67 -3.59 -6.78
CA ILE A 154 26.80 -3.98 -8.19
C ILE A 154 27.21 -5.46 -8.22
N GLY A 155 26.54 -6.29 -9.03
CA GLY A 155 26.84 -7.73 -9.14
C GLY A 155 25.96 -8.58 -8.23
N SER A 156 26.55 -9.43 -7.38
CA SER A 156 25.79 -10.31 -6.48
C SER A 156 25.68 -9.74 -5.07
N GLY A 157 24.51 -9.92 -4.43
CA GLY A 157 24.30 -9.54 -3.04
C GLY A 157 24.92 -10.56 -2.08
N LEU A 158 24.25 -11.68 -1.85
CA LEU A 158 24.75 -12.81 -1.05
C LEU A 158 25.19 -13.94 -1.98
N GLN A 159 26.38 -14.46 -1.78
CA GLN A 159 26.92 -15.53 -2.61
C GLN A 159 27.61 -16.59 -1.77
N VAL A 160 27.31 -17.85 -2.04
CA VAL A 160 28.03 -19.01 -1.48
C VAL A 160 28.54 -19.93 -2.56
N ASN A 161 29.61 -20.63 -2.22
CA ASN A 161 30.24 -21.64 -3.07
C ASN A 161 30.99 -22.65 -2.18
N GLN A 162 31.12 -23.90 -2.62
CA GLN A 162 31.96 -24.93 -2.00
C GLN A 162 31.85 -24.98 -0.46
N ARG A 163 30.70 -25.44 0.04
CA ARG A 163 30.38 -25.54 1.48
C ARG A 163 30.40 -24.19 2.21
N GLY A 164 29.99 -23.14 1.51
CA GLY A 164 29.73 -21.83 2.09
C GLY A 164 28.32 -21.78 2.64
N HIS A 165 28.12 -21.13 3.77
CA HIS A 165 26.81 -20.96 4.39
C HIS A 165 26.65 -19.49 4.84
N ILE A 166 25.50 -18.90 4.50
CA ILE A 166 25.11 -17.57 4.96
C ILE A 166 23.75 -17.69 5.62
N LEU A 167 23.70 -17.36 6.92
CA LEU A 167 22.47 -17.28 7.70
C LEU A 167 22.22 -15.83 8.10
N VAL A 168 21.03 -15.33 7.80
CA VAL A 168 20.52 -14.02 8.27
C VAL A 168 19.23 -14.28 9.04
N ASP A 169 19.26 -14.09 10.36
CA ASP A 169 18.10 -14.35 11.23
C ASP A 169 17.00 -13.28 10.98
N GLY A 170 17.40 -12.04 10.66
CA GLY A 170 16.51 -10.96 10.30
C GLY A 170 16.17 -10.92 8.80
N GLY A 171 15.52 -9.82 8.40
CA GLY A 171 15.23 -9.49 7.01
C GLY A 171 16.13 -8.39 6.47
N GLY A 172 15.52 -7.32 5.95
CA GLY A 172 16.21 -6.11 5.49
C GLY A 172 16.16 -5.92 3.98
N LYS A 173 17.24 -5.45 3.37
CA LYS A 173 17.30 -5.13 1.94
C LYS A 173 18.51 -5.77 1.28
N ILE A 174 18.30 -6.38 0.12
CA ILE A 174 19.36 -6.89 -0.76
C ILE A 174 19.07 -6.32 -2.15
N ILE A 175 19.65 -5.19 -2.46
CA ILE A 175 19.44 -4.49 -3.74
C ILE A 175 20.69 -4.63 -4.57
N THR A 176 20.54 -5.23 -5.77
CA THR A 176 21.63 -5.40 -6.71
C THR A 176 21.33 -4.68 -8.01
N HIS A 177 22.39 -4.06 -8.56
CA HIS A 177 22.29 -3.29 -9.78
C HIS A 177 22.86 -4.07 -10.96
N PRO A 178 22.15 -4.08 -12.12
CA PRO A 178 22.60 -4.80 -13.30
C PRO A 178 23.96 -4.32 -13.80
N VAL A 179 24.73 -5.27 -14.30
CA VAL A 179 25.95 -5.04 -15.06
C VAL A 179 25.70 -5.46 -16.50
N GLU A 180 26.08 -4.64 -17.49
CA GLU A 180 25.74 -4.85 -18.91
C GLU A 180 26.16 -6.22 -19.48
N THR A 181 27.08 -6.91 -18.87
CA THR A 181 27.66 -8.15 -19.40
C THR A 181 27.51 -9.37 -18.50
N SER A 182 26.78 -9.27 -17.37
CA SER A 182 26.59 -10.40 -16.47
C SER A 182 25.21 -10.44 -15.82
N ASP A 183 24.83 -11.63 -15.38
CA ASP A 183 23.64 -11.86 -14.61
C ASP A 183 23.73 -11.13 -13.26
N THR A 184 22.61 -10.65 -12.77
CA THR A 184 22.52 -9.91 -11.50
C THR A 184 21.71 -10.73 -10.50
N TYR A 185 22.35 -11.12 -9.40
CA TYR A 185 21.73 -11.94 -8.38
C TYR A 185 21.62 -11.18 -7.05
N SER A 186 20.44 -11.12 -6.47
CA SER A 186 20.32 -10.73 -5.06
C SER A 186 20.92 -11.82 -4.17
N VAL A 187 20.70 -13.10 -4.54
CA VAL A 187 21.18 -14.27 -3.82
C VAL A 187 21.62 -15.34 -4.81
N VAL A 188 22.84 -15.87 -4.66
CA VAL A 188 23.31 -16.97 -5.53
C VAL A 188 24.12 -18.00 -4.75
N ALA A 189 23.81 -19.28 -5.02
CA ALA A 189 24.45 -20.42 -4.39
C ALA A 189 24.93 -21.44 -5.42
N GLU A 190 26.13 -22.01 -5.21
CA GLU A 190 26.72 -23.04 -6.05
C GLU A 190 26.90 -24.38 -5.33
N GLU A 191 27.32 -24.41 -4.12
CA GLU A 191 27.41 -25.56 -3.21
C GLU A 191 27.37 -25.00 -1.81
N GLY A 192 26.23 -25.12 -1.11
CA GLY A 192 26.04 -24.57 0.21
C GLY A 192 24.67 -23.91 0.37
N ASP A 193 24.49 -23.17 1.45
CA ASP A 193 23.18 -22.71 1.87
C ASP A 193 23.14 -21.21 2.10
N ILE A 194 22.02 -20.57 1.68
CA ILE A 194 21.73 -19.18 2.02
C ILE A 194 20.30 -19.12 2.58
N TYR A 195 20.16 -18.73 3.85
CA TYR A 195 18.88 -18.57 4.51
C TYR A 195 18.72 -17.14 5.02
N VAL A 196 17.62 -16.46 4.62
CA VAL A 196 17.32 -15.09 5.03
C VAL A 196 15.90 -15.04 5.57
N ASN A 197 15.76 -14.63 6.82
CA ASN A 197 14.47 -14.58 7.53
C ASN A 197 13.73 -15.94 7.52
N ALA A 198 14.45 -17.05 7.40
CA ALA A 198 13.88 -18.39 7.20
C ALA A 198 14.31 -19.41 8.26
N GLY A 199 14.99 -18.98 9.33
CA GLY A 199 15.56 -19.83 10.36
C GLY A 199 16.81 -20.60 9.91
N ALA A 200 17.49 -21.23 10.86
CA ALA A 200 18.78 -21.86 10.61
C ALA A 200 18.72 -23.13 9.73
N ASP A 201 17.55 -23.69 9.53
CA ASP A 201 17.29 -24.85 8.66
C ASP A 201 16.52 -24.48 7.37
N GLY A 202 16.25 -23.19 7.16
CA GLY A 202 15.48 -22.68 6.03
C GLY A 202 13.99 -23.02 6.06
N LYS A 203 13.44 -23.51 7.20
CA LYS A 203 12.07 -24.02 7.31
C LYS A 203 11.18 -23.24 8.26
N HIS A 204 11.72 -22.24 8.95
CA HIS A 204 11.04 -21.45 9.96
C HIS A 204 10.98 -19.98 9.52
N PRO A 205 9.98 -19.60 8.69
CA PRO A 205 9.89 -18.22 8.20
C PRO A 205 9.72 -17.23 9.33
N GLY A 206 10.57 -16.20 9.35
CA GLY A 206 10.50 -15.09 10.30
C GLY A 206 9.43 -14.08 9.90
N THR A 207 9.34 -12.98 10.66
CA THR A 207 8.30 -11.93 10.52
C THR A 207 8.90 -10.56 10.20
N LYS A 208 10.14 -10.51 9.70
CA LYS A 208 10.81 -9.26 9.33
C LYS A 208 10.54 -8.89 7.88
N ASP A 209 10.57 -7.60 7.59
CA ASP A 209 10.52 -7.11 6.21
C ASP A 209 11.77 -7.56 5.46
N LEU A 210 11.59 -8.14 4.27
CA LEU A 210 12.68 -8.50 3.36
C LEU A 210 12.38 -7.95 1.96
N VAL A 211 13.29 -7.14 1.44
CA VAL A 211 13.23 -6.62 0.06
C VAL A 211 14.44 -7.11 -0.70
N ALA A 212 14.24 -7.92 -1.73
CA ALA A 212 15.28 -8.40 -2.61
C ALA A 212 15.05 -7.92 -4.05
N VAL A 213 16.06 -7.31 -4.65
CA VAL A 213 16.08 -6.88 -6.06
C VAL A 213 17.30 -7.48 -6.73
N GLY A 214 17.07 -8.31 -7.74
CA GLY A 214 18.03 -9.19 -8.41
C GLY A 214 17.52 -10.63 -8.45
N ASN A 215 18.02 -11.43 -9.39
CA ASN A 215 17.61 -12.82 -9.51
C ASN A 215 18.05 -13.66 -8.29
N VAL A 216 17.42 -14.78 -8.09
CA VAL A 216 17.84 -15.83 -7.17
C VAL A 216 18.43 -16.97 -8.01
N GLY A 217 19.68 -17.36 -7.75
CA GLY A 217 20.39 -18.33 -8.59
C GLY A 217 20.87 -19.56 -7.82
N LEU A 218 20.49 -20.75 -8.27
CA LEU A 218 21.16 -21.99 -7.93
C LEU A 218 21.91 -22.46 -9.17
N ILE A 219 23.24 -22.38 -9.11
CA ILE A 219 24.11 -22.62 -10.26
C ILE A 219 24.83 -23.93 -10.09
N ASN A 220 24.63 -24.83 -11.05
CA ASN A 220 25.32 -26.12 -11.08
C ASN A 220 26.55 -26.00 -11.97
N LYS A 221 27.72 -25.85 -11.36
CA LYS A 221 28.98 -25.92 -12.08
C LYS A 221 29.57 -27.30 -11.98
N ASP A 222 29.33 -28.11 -13.01
CA ASP A 222 30.12 -29.28 -13.25
C ASP A 222 31.51 -28.85 -13.75
N TYR A 223 32.42 -28.65 -12.80
CA TYR A 223 33.79 -28.19 -13.12
C TYR A 223 34.65 -29.28 -13.74
N GLY A 224 34.10 -30.40 -14.22
CA GLY A 224 34.88 -31.56 -14.70
C GLY A 224 35.86 -32.04 -13.64
N ARG A 225 35.55 -31.84 -12.38
CA ARG A 225 36.38 -32.14 -11.22
C ARG A 225 36.24 -33.61 -10.86
N ASP A 226 37.21 -34.06 -10.06
CA ASP A 226 37.35 -35.39 -9.50
C ASP A 226 36.00 -36.15 -9.39
N PRO A 227 35.82 -37.29 -10.08
CA PRO A 227 34.60 -38.08 -9.98
C PRO A 227 34.26 -38.52 -8.54
N ASN A 228 35.17 -38.29 -7.59
CA ASN A 228 34.98 -38.51 -6.16
C ASN A 228 34.60 -37.24 -5.37
N HIS A 229 34.40 -36.10 -6.04
CA HIS A 229 33.92 -34.89 -5.37
C HIS A 229 32.46 -35.06 -4.98
N ASN A 230 32.21 -35.16 -3.68
CA ASN A 230 30.87 -35.23 -3.11
C ASN A 230 30.27 -33.83 -3.19
N VAL A 231 29.40 -33.57 -4.18
CA VAL A 231 28.68 -32.30 -4.33
C VAL A 231 27.70 -32.18 -3.18
N GLU A 232 27.86 -31.16 -2.33
CA GLU A 232 26.93 -30.91 -1.24
C GLU A 232 25.61 -30.32 -1.78
N PRO A 233 24.49 -30.54 -1.09
CA PRO A 233 23.22 -29.91 -1.46
C PRO A 233 23.34 -28.41 -1.51
N THR A 234 22.65 -27.78 -2.46
CA THR A 234 22.58 -26.32 -2.59
C THR A 234 21.19 -25.87 -2.27
N ASN A 235 21.03 -25.05 -1.21
CA ASN A 235 19.74 -24.61 -0.76
C ASN A 235 19.69 -23.08 -0.59
N ILE A 236 18.60 -22.48 -1.05
CA ILE A 236 18.27 -21.10 -0.77
C ILE A 236 16.88 -21.09 -0.12
N ALA A 237 16.72 -20.40 1.04
CA ALA A 237 15.43 -20.15 1.63
C ALA A 237 15.26 -18.66 1.94
N LEU A 238 14.23 -18.04 1.36
CA LEU A 238 13.94 -16.63 1.50
C LEU A 238 12.50 -16.45 1.99
N ALA A 239 12.30 -15.71 3.10
CA ALA A 239 10.98 -15.51 3.66
C ALA A 239 10.51 -14.06 3.52
N PHE A 240 9.55 -13.87 2.62
CA PHE A 240 8.81 -12.64 2.38
C PHE A 240 7.45 -12.77 3.05
N THR A 241 7.32 -12.26 4.28
CA THR A 241 6.20 -12.58 5.18
C THR A 241 5.45 -11.37 5.70
N THR A 242 5.68 -10.20 5.11
CA THR A 242 5.00 -8.94 5.50
C THR A 242 4.53 -8.19 4.25
N PRO A 243 3.57 -7.28 4.37
CA PRO A 243 3.11 -6.47 3.23
C PRO A 243 4.21 -5.56 2.63
N ASN A 244 5.28 -5.29 3.37
CA ASN A 244 6.43 -4.50 2.92
C ASN A 244 7.51 -5.36 2.27
N SER A 245 7.37 -6.69 2.29
CA SER A 245 8.36 -7.61 1.73
C SER A 245 8.13 -7.80 0.24
N SER A 246 9.24 -7.86 -0.52
CA SER A 246 9.16 -8.11 -1.96
C SER A 246 10.40 -8.80 -2.53
N LEU A 247 10.17 -9.67 -3.51
CA LEU A 247 11.18 -10.17 -4.43
C LEU A 247 10.92 -9.57 -5.81
N THR A 248 11.92 -8.91 -6.38
CA THR A 248 11.94 -8.49 -7.79
C THR A 248 13.10 -9.20 -8.47
N GLY A 249 12.79 -10.19 -9.28
CA GLY A 249 13.75 -11.07 -9.92
C GLY A 249 13.18 -12.44 -10.21
N ALA A 250 13.87 -13.18 -11.07
CA ALA A 250 13.56 -14.57 -11.41
C ALA A 250 14.31 -15.56 -10.50
N VAL A 251 13.85 -16.80 -10.47
CA VAL A 251 14.51 -17.90 -9.76
C VAL A 251 15.11 -18.88 -10.76
N LEU A 252 16.43 -18.81 -10.97
CA LEU A 252 17.17 -19.76 -11.78
C LEU A 252 17.54 -21.00 -10.92
N ASN A 253 17.23 -22.20 -11.41
CA ASN A 253 17.65 -23.43 -10.76
C ASN A 253 18.19 -24.40 -11.81
N GLU A 254 19.52 -24.37 -11.98
CA GLU A 254 20.22 -25.25 -12.94
C GLU A 254 20.20 -26.72 -12.52
N TYR A 255 20.11 -27.01 -11.21
CA TYR A 255 20.02 -28.39 -10.71
C TYR A 255 18.71 -29.09 -11.11
N ALA A 256 17.62 -28.32 -11.28
CA ALA A 256 16.34 -28.88 -11.68
C ALA A 256 16.31 -29.41 -13.14
N GLU A 257 17.24 -28.97 -13.99
CA GLU A 257 17.38 -29.43 -15.39
C GLU A 257 18.34 -30.59 -15.54
N SER A 258 19.12 -30.91 -14.51
CA SER A 258 20.10 -31.96 -14.50
C SER A 258 19.46 -33.28 -14.06
N ASN A 259 19.55 -34.30 -14.89
CA ASN A 259 19.22 -35.70 -14.48
C ASN A 259 20.11 -36.20 -13.35
N LYS A 260 21.02 -35.38 -12.83
CA LYS A 260 22.00 -35.62 -11.78
C LYS A 260 21.80 -34.68 -10.60
N ASN A 261 20.56 -34.38 -10.17
CA ASN A 261 20.35 -33.70 -8.89
C ASN A 261 20.18 -34.72 -7.74
N PRO A 262 21.26 -35.32 -7.25
CA PRO A 262 21.19 -36.42 -6.29
C PRO A 262 20.77 -35.95 -4.89
N HIS A 263 20.73 -34.64 -4.64
CA HIS A 263 20.61 -34.06 -3.30
C HIS A 263 19.37 -33.16 -3.11
N ASN A 264 18.43 -33.14 -4.07
CA ASN A 264 17.22 -32.29 -4.01
C ASN A 264 17.53 -30.81 -3.76
N SER A 265 18.57 -30.25 -4.40
CA SER A 265 18.93 -28.85 -4.32
C SER A 265 17.81 -27.95 -4.85
N GLY A 266 17.56 -26.83 -4.19
CA GLY A 266 16.46 -25.95 -4.64
C GLY A 266 16.29 -24.68 -3.84
N ALA A 267 15.45 -23.78 -4.38
CA ALA A 267 15.01 -22.56 -3.73
C ALA A 267 13.65 -22.75 -3.07
N ASP A 268 13.55 -22.39 -1.82
CA ASP A 268 12.33 -22.35 -1.03
C ASP A 268 11.94 -20.90 -0.79
N ILE A 269 10.75 -20.52 -1.25
CA ILE A 269 10.22 -19.16 -1.15
C ILE A 269 8.99 -19.18 -0.26
N TYR A 270 9.03 -18.43 0.83
CA TYR A 270 7.87 -18.12 1.66
C TYR A 270 7.28 -16.78 1.19
N LEU A 271 6.03 -16.79 0.74
CA LEU A 271 5.36 -15.62 0.19
C LEU A 271 4.00 -15.43 0.85
N GLN A 272 3.93 -14.59 1.88
CA GLN A 272 2.81 -14.53 2.81
C GLN A 272 2.42 -13.10 3.15
N ASN A 273 1.20 -12.92 3.71
CA ASN A 273 0.72 -11.67 4.29
C ASN A 273 0.81 -10.45 3.36
N GLY A 274 0.49 -10.62 2.08
CA GLY A 274 0.54 -9.55 1.09
C GLY A 274 1.93 -9.23 0.55
N ALA A 275 2.96 -10.00 0.90
CA ALA A 275 4.27 -9.90 0.27
C ALA A 275 4.18 -10.17 -1.24
N THR A 276 5.03 -9.51 -2.03
CA THR A 276 4.95 -9.57 -3.49
C THR A 276 6.18 -10.22 -4.11
N TRP A 277 5.97 -11.00 -5.16
CA TRP A 277 7.01 -11.49 -6.05
C TRP A 277 6.77 -11.01 -7.47
N ASN A 278 7.57 -10.04 -7.91
CA ASN A 278 7.63 -9.58 -9.30
C ASN A 278 8.59 -10.50 -10.05
N ASN A 279 8.03 -11.50 -10.76
CA ASN A 279 8.83 -12.47 -11.50
C ASN A 279 9.24 -11.90 -12.85
N GLU A 280 10.47 -11.40 -12.91
CA GLU A 280 11.11 -10.91 -14.13
C GLU A 280 12.61 -11.22 -14.10
N TRP A 281 13.21 -11.43 -15.27
CA TRP A 281 14.65 -11.59 -15.36
C TRP A 281 15.35 -10.22 -15.25
N ILE A 282 16.27 -10.09 -14.31
CA ILE A 282 17.07 -8.88 -14.09
C ILE A 282 18.46 -9.05 -14.72
N GLY A 283 18.87 -8.12 -15.58
CA GLY A 283 20.16 -8.14 -16.27
C GLY A 283 20.07 -8.57 -17.73
N MET A 284 21.20 -8.80 -18.36
CA MET A 284 21.27 -9.15 -19.76
C MET A 284 20.93 -10.63 -19.96
N GLU A 285 19.99 -10.93 -20.82
CA GLU A 285 19.86 -12.28 -21.35
C GLU A 285 21.06 -12.60 -22.24
N ARG A 286 21.71 -13.73 -22.01
CA ARG A 286 22.81 -14.18 -22.88
C ARG A 286 22.25 -14.75 -24.17
N PRO A 287 22.23 -14.00 -25.30
CA PRO A 287 21.60 -14.46 -26.55
C PRO A 287 22.55 -15.23 -27.46
N THR A 288 23.78 -15.61 -27.02
CA THR A 288 24.77 -16.18 -27.92
C THR A 288 24.57 -17.69 -28.11
N PRO A 289 24.23 -18.18 -29.31
CA PRO A 289 24.15 -19.59 -29.61
C PRO A 289 25.51 -20.28 -29.41
N LYS A 290 25.46 -21.56 -28.99
CA LYS A 290 26.59 -22.47 -28.72
C LYS A 290 27.71 -22.50 -29.78
N LYS A 291 27.45 -22.03 -31.01
CA LYS A 291 28.39 -22.06 -32.14
C LYS A 291 29.47 -20.96 -32.14
N GLU A 292 29.32 -19.92 -31.34
CA GLU A 292 30.20 -18.73 -31.40
C GLU A 292 31.11 -18.56 -30.18
N ARG A 293 31.21 -19.59 -29.31
CA ARG A 293 32.09 -19.54 -28.13
C ARG A 293 33.40 -20.30 -28.36
N PRO A 294 34.52 -19.78 -27.83
CA PRO A 294 35.74 -20.53 -27.80
C PRO A 294 35.56 -21.87 -27.05
N SER A 295 36.19 -22.92 -27.56
CA SER A 295 36.15 -24.25 -26.98
C SER A 295 36.59 -24.23 -25.50
N GLY A 296 35.69 -24.57 -24.58
CA GLY A 296 35.98 -24.70 -23.17
C GLY A 296 34.92 -24.18 -22.20
N ASP A 297 34.03 -23.32 -22.65
CA ASP A 297 32.90 -22.86 -21.81
C ASP A 297 31.72 -23.80 -21.95
N ASN A 298 31.40 -24.47 -20.88
CA ASN A 298 30.18 -25.26 -20.74
C ASN A 298 28.95 -24.39 -20.99
N GLU A 299 27.89 -25.03 -21.53
CA GLU A 299 26.65 -24.43 -21.96
C GLU A 299 26.19 -23.27 -21.11
N ALA A 300 26.07 -22.07 -21.70
CA ALA A 300 25.31 -21.01 -21.05
C ALA A 300 23.87 -21.45 -20.93
N TYR A 301 23.44 -21.68 -19.72
CA TYR A 301 22.02 -21.95 -19.45
C TYR A 301 21.23 -20.70 -19.81
N LEU A 302 20.44 -20.80 -20.86
CA LEU A 302 19.42 -19.78 -21.15
C LEU A 302 18.38 -19.86 -20.05
N TYR A 303 18.06 -18.75 -19.44
CA TYR A 303 16.94 -18.70 -18.53
C TYR A 303 15.64 -19.08 -19.26
N LYS A 304 15.07 -20.22 -18.88
CA LYS A 304 13.85 -20.78 -19.48
C LYS A 304 12.60 -20.57 -18.64
N GLY A 305 12.70 -19.84 -17.54
CA GLY A 305 11.65 -19.60 -16.57
C GLY A 305 12.12 -19.86 -15.15
N SER A 306 11.35 -19.36 -14.19
CA SER A 306 11.64 -19.56 -12.77
C SER A 306 11.32 -20.98 -12.34
N LYS A 307 12.17 -21.57 -11.46
CA LYS A 307 11.99 -22.91 -10.89
C LYS A 307 12.18 -22.87 -9.39
N VAL A 308 11.10 -23.13 -8.66
CA VAL A 308 11.05 -23.10 -7.20
C VAL A 308 10.80 -24.53 -6.69
N ARG A 309 11.59 -24.97 -5.72
CA ARG A 309 11.39 -26.27 -5.07
C ARG A 309 10.14 -26.24 -4.17
N ASN A 310 10.09 -25.30 -3.23
CA ASN A 310 8.95 -25.14 -2.35
C ASN A 310 8.47 -23.67 -2.41
N LEU A 311 7.18 -23.46 -2.73
CA LEU A 311 6.50 -22.19 -2.54
C LEU A 311 5.47 -22.33 -1.43
N VAL A 312 5.66 -21.57 -0.36
CA VAL A 312 4.81 -21.60 0.82
C VAL A 312 4.03 -20.26 0.92
N GLY A 313 2.76 -20.32 0.56
CA GLY A 313 1.84 -19.18 0.63
C GLY A 313 1.33 -18.90 2.05
N GLY A 314 0.40 -17.97 2.16
CA GLY A 314 -0.24 -17.58 3.42
C GLY A 314 -1.14 -18.67 4.00
N ALA A 315 -1.48 -18.55 5.28
CA ALA A 315 -2.30 -19.53 5.99
C ALA A 315 -3.79 -19.50 5.59
N ASN A 316 -4.25 -18.40 4.98
CA ASN A 316 -5.64 -18.19 4.57
C ASN A 316 -5.70 -17.13 3.44
N PRO A 317 -6.87 -16.89 2.82
CA PRO A 317 -7.00 -15.92 1.72
C PRO A 317 -6.55 -14.49 2.05
N THR A 318 -6.74 -14.03 3.28
CA THR A 318 -6.34 -12.66 3.70
C THR A 318 -4.85 -12.52 3.97
N ALA A 319 -4.16 -13.64 4.19
CA ALA A 319 -2.72 -13.73 4.37
C ALA A 319 -2.01 -14.19 3.09
N ALA A 320 -2.69 -14.28 1.95
CA ALA A 320 -2.12 -14.71 0.68
C ALA A 320 -0.94 -13.83 0.28
N GLY A 321 0.12 -14.44 -0.27
CA GLY A 321 1.14 -13.73 -1.00
C GLY A 321 0.71 -13.42 -2.42
N ILE A 322 1.45 -12.56 -3.13
CA ILE A 322 1.09 -12.10 -4.47
C ILE A 322 2.24 -12.37 -5.43
N ILE A 323 1.98 -13.10 -6.51
CA ILE A 323 2.91 -13.27 -7.62
C ILE A 323 2.46 -12.37 -8.78
N HIS A 324 3.34 -11.53 -9.26
CA HIS A 324 3.18 -10.79 -10.51
C HIS A 324 4.07 -11.41 -11.60
N PRO A 325 3.55 -12.25 -12.49
CA PRO A 325 4.30 -12.76 -13.63
C PRO A 325 4.48 -11.61 -14.66
N ILE A 326 5.62 -10.95 -14.60
CA ILE A 326 5.98 -9.85 -15.52
C ILE A 326 6.71 -10.43 -16.74
N ASP A 327 7.60 -11.38 -16.50
CA ASP A 327 8.31 -12.12 -17.55
C ASP A 327 7.33 -13.09 -18.24
N ALA A 328 7.44 -13.20 -19.54
CA ALA A 328 6.62 -14.09 -20.35
C ALA A 328 6.97 -15.59 -20.20
N ARG A 329 7.92 -15.97 -19.35
CA ARG A 329 8.40 -17.33 -19.16
C ARG A 329 7.70 -18.02 -17.99
N PRO A 330 7.61 -19.36 -17.98
CA PRO A 330 6.88 -20.08 -16.94
C PRO A 330 7.55 -19.96 -15.56
N ILE A 331 6.72 -20.04 -14.53
CA ILE A 331 7.12 -20.27 -13.14
C ILE A 331 6.74 -21.70 -12.80
N THR A 332 7.72 -22.57 -12.64
CA THR A 332 7.51 -23.96 -12.23
C THR A 332 7.75 -24.12 -10.74
N ILE A 333 6.74 -24.63 -10.03
CA ILE A 333 6.75 -24.87 -8.59
C ILE A 333 6.65 -26.37 -8.37
N GLN A 334 7.67 -26.96 -7.76
CA GLN A 334 7.69 -28.40 -7.50
C GLN A 334 6.69 -28.76 -6.39
N ASN A 335 6.75 -28.09 -5.26
CA ASN A 335 5.84 -28.30 -4.14
C ASN A 335 5.20 -26.97 -3.73
N TYR A 336 3.91 -26.97 -3.62
CA TYR A 336 3.12 -25.80 -3.26
C TYR A 336 2.28 -26.02 -2.01
N SER A 337 2.18 -25.00 -1.14
CA SER A 337 1.28 -25.03 0.00
C SER A 337 0.75 -23.64 0.34
N GLY A 338 -0.43 -23.58 0.96
CA GLY A 338 -1.05 -22.34 1.44
C GLY A 338 -1.77 -21.55 0.35
N PHE A 339 -1.88 -20.23 0.51
CA PHE A 339 -2.68 -19.31 -0.31
C PHE A 339 -1.79 -18.31 -1.02
N VAL A 340 -1.94 -18.19 -2.35
CA VAL A 340 -1.25 -17.21 -3.20
C VAL A 340 -2.21 -16.66 -4.25
N ASN A 341 -2.07 -15.37 -4.55
CA ASN A 341 -2.74 -14.70 -5.65
C ASN A 341 -1.75 -14.52 -6.82
N ALA A 342 -2.03 -15.12 -7.97
CA ALA A 342 -1.31 -14.91 -9.22
C ALA A 342 -1.97 -13.75 -9.97
N ASP A 343 -1.38 -12.54 -9.88
CA ASP A 343 -1.98 -11.30 -10.38
C ASP A 343 -1.36 -10.87 -11.72
N TYR A 344 -2.12 -11.04 -12.77
CA TYR A 344 -1.76 -10.70 -14.16
C TYR A 344 -2.26 -9.30 -14.50
N LYS A 345 -1.40 -8.30 -14.38
CA LYS A 345 -1.72 -6.91 -14.74
C LYS A 345 -1.95 -6.74 -16.24
N ALA A 346 -2.72 -5.73 -16.61
CA ALA A 346 -2.92 -5.36 -18.01
C ALA A 346 -1.56 -5.06 -18.68
N GLY A 347 -1.34 -5.60 -19.88
CA GLY A 347 -0.11 -5.40 -20.65
C GLY A 347 0.95 -6.48 -20.49
N VAL A 348 0.77 -7.46 -19.60
CA VAL A 348 1.59 -8.68 -19.64
C VAL A 348 1.32 -9.39 -20.96
N PRO A 349 2.34 -9.64 -21.82
CA PRO A 349 2.13 -10.22 -23.13
C PRO A 349 1.35 -11.53 -23.02
N ALA A 350 0.41 -11.74 -23.96
CA ALA A 350 -0.20 -13.05 -24.14
C ALA A 350 0.94 -14.05 -24.41
N SER A 351 0.94 -15.17 -23.68
CA SER A 351 2.03 -16.12 -23.79
C SER A 351 2.17 -16.68 -25.21
N GLU A 352 3.35 -16.59 -25.77
CA GLU A 352 3.84 -17.66 -26.62
C GLU A 352 3.83 -18.93 -25.78
N GLU A 353 3.76 -20.10 -26.39
CA GLU A 353 3.62 -21.37 -25.68
C GLU A 353 4.51 -21.46 -24.43
N GLY A 354 3.90 -21.59 -23.25
CA GLY A 354 4.57 -21.67 -21.94
C GLY A 354 4.99 -20.36 -21.27
N LYS A 355 4.80 -19.21 -21.88
CA LYS A 355 5.22 -17.92 -21.32
C LYS A 355 4.18 -17.34 -20.35
N GLY A 356 4.63 -16.85 -19.21
CA GLY A 356 3.78 -16.26 -18.16
C GLY A 356 2.86 -17.26 -17.46
N GLN A 357 3.06 -18.55 -17.65
CA GLN A 357 2.26 -19.60 -17.06
C GLN A 357 2.85 -20.04 -15.71
N ILE A 358 1.99 -20.23 -14.69
CA ILE A 358 2.37 -20.86 -13.43
C ILE A 358 2.06 -22.36 -13.54
N ILE A 359 3.07 -23.20 -13.29
CA ILE A 359 2.98 -24.65 -13.33
C ILE A 359 3.27 -25.21 -11.94
N ILE A 360 2.29 -25.86 -11.32
CA ILE A 360 2.43 -26.51 -10.02
C ILE A 360 2.46 -28.00 -10.22
N GLN A 361 3.49 -28.67 -9.65
CA GLN A 361 3.67 -30.13 -9.81
C GLN A 361 3.01 -30.90 -8.67
N HIS A 362 3.13 -30.45 -7.44
CA HIS A 362 2.52 -31.05 -6.26
C HIS A 362 1.93 -29.98 -5.35
N ALA A 363 0.78 -30.28 -4.74
CA ALA A 363 0.14 -29.38 -3.79
C ALA A 363 -0.10 -30.10 -2.45
N ALA A 364 0.09 -29.40 -1.34
CA ALA A 364 -0.31 -29.87 -0.02
C ALA A 364 -1.83 -29.75 0.16
N ASP A 365 -2.37 -30.43 1.18
CA ASP A 365 -3.78 -30.32 1.53
C ASP A 365 -4.14 -28.86 1.87
N ASN A 366 -5.35 -28.42 1.49
CA ASN A 366 -5.86 -27.06 1.67
C ASN A 366 -5.06 -25.95 0.95
N SER A 367 -4.33 -26.31 -0.10
CA SER A 367 -3.65 -25.33 -0.96
C SER A 367 -4.63 -24.64 -1.91
N HIS A 368 -4.44 -23.35 -2.11
CA HIS A 368 -5.32 -22.54 -2.95
C HIS A 368 -4.56 -21.49 -3.75
N VAL A 369 -4.86 -21.39 -5.05
CA VAL A 369 -4.34 -20.31 -5.92
C VAL A 369 -5.49 -19.53 -6.49
N THR A 370 -5.49 -18.21 -6.29
CA THR A 370 -6.37 -17.30 -7.02
C THR A 370 -5.63 -16.78 -8.24
N VAL A 371 -6.11 -17.11 -9.44
CA VAL A 371 -5.63 -16.50 -10.68
C VAL A 371 -6.44 -15.25 -10.94
N GLN A 372 -5.82 -14.08 -10.87
CA GLN A 372 -6.52 -12.82 -11.04
C GLN A 372 -5.87 -11.96 -12.11
N GLY A 373 -6.65 -11.06 -12.70
CA GLY A 373 -6.12 -10.15 -13.71
C GLY A 373 -7.08 -9.06 -14.13
N ASP A 374 -6.52 -8.08 -14.83
CA ASP A 374 -7.28 -6.98 -15.40
C ASP A 374 -7.91 -7.43 -16.74
N SER A 375 -9.01 -6.81 -17.09
CA SER A 375 -9.62 -6.97 -18.42
C SER A 375 -9.93 -5.62 -19.02
N ALA A 376 -9.58 -5.44 -20.29
CA ALA A 376 -9.95 -4.27 -21.10
C ALA A 376 -11.32 -4.44 -21.78
N LYS A 377 -11.98 -5.61 -21.62
CA LYS A 377 -13.24 -5.91 -22.28
C LYS A 377 -14.43 -5.34 -21.49
N ASN A 378 -15.45 -4.90 -22.22
CA ASN A 378 -16.72 -4.55 -21.62
C ASN A 378 -17.53 -5.83 -21.34
N LEU A 379 -17.49 -6.31 -20.10
CA LEU A 379 -18.15 -7.54 -19.66
C LEU A 379 -19.54 -7.17 -19.15
N THR A 380 -20.59 -7.73 -19.76
CA THR A 380 -21.99 -7.34 -19.50
C THR A 380 -22.86 -8.45 -18.93
N ASP A 381 -22.41 -9.72 -19.04
CA ASP A 381 -23.13 -10.89 -18.58
C ASP A 381 -22.18 -11.99 -18.10
N ASP A 382 -22.70 -12.97 -17.38
CA ASP A 382 -21.92 -14.07 -16.81
C ASP A 382 -21.20 -14.91 -17.87
N ALA A 383 -21.71 -14.97 -19.09
CA ALA A 383 -21.05 -15.71 -20.18
C ALA A 383 -19.76 -15.00 -20.63
N SER A 384 -19.81 -13.68 -20.77
CA SER A 384 -18.63 -12.86 -21.10
C SER A 384 -17.59 -12.89 -19.96
N TYR A 385 -18.05 -12.86 -18.69
CA TYR A 385 -17.15 -13.02 -17.53
C TYR A 385 -16.51 -14.41 -17.54
N ARG A 386 -17.24 -15.50 -17.74
CA ARG A 386 -16.65 -16.86 -17.79
C ARG A 386 -15.64 -17.02 -18.90
N ALA A 387 -15.91 -16.45 -20.10
CA ALA A 387 -14.98 -16.49 -21.21
C ALA A 387 -13.66 -15.75 -20.89
N GLU A 388 -13.73 -14.60 -20.24
CA GLU A 388 -12.55 -13.85 -19.81
C GLU A 388 -11.81 -14.55 -18.66
N MET A 389 -12.53 -15.12 -17.70
CA MET A 389 -11.97 -15.94 -16.63
C MET A 389 -11.25 -17.17 -17.17
N GLN A 390 -11.78 -17.81 -18.25
CA GLN A 390 -11.08 -18.92 -18.92
C GLN A 390 -9.75 -18.47 -19.53
N SER A 391 -9.67 -17.27 -20.08
CA SER A 391 -8.42 -16.71 -20.59
C SER A 391 -7.37 -16.54 -19.49
N LEU A 392 -7.78 -16.15 -18.28
CA LEU A 392 -6.92 -16.09 -17.12
C LEU A 392 -6.57 -17.49 -16.59
N ALA A 393 -7.55 -18.39 -16.51
CA ALA A 393 -7.38 -19.77 -16.05
C ALA A 393 -6.32 -20.53 -16.86
N ASN A 394 -6.25 -20.29 -18.17
CA ASN A 394 -5.25 -20.91 -19.07
C ASN A 394 -3.79 -20.57 -18.67
N LYS A 395 -3.59 -19.62 -17.76
CA LYS A 395 -2.26 -19.25 -17.23
C LYS A 395 -1.81 -20.07 -16.03
N LEU A 396 -2.66 -20.94 -15.49
CA LEU A 396 -2.34 -21.88 -14.43
C LEU A 396 -2.48 -23.31 -14.90
N GLN A 397 -1.45 -24.12 -14.65
CA GLN A 397 -1.45 -25.57 -14.89
C GLN A 397 -1.09 -26.31 -13.59
N TYR A 398 -1.80 -27.38 -13.30
CA TYR A 398 -1.51 -28.29 -12.21
C TYR A 398 -1.28 -29.71 -12.76
N THR A 399 -0.06 -30.20 -12.64
CA THR A 399 0.33 -31.50 -13.18
C THR A 399 0.29 -32.64 -12.16
N GLY A 400 -0.05 -32.33 -10.90
CA GLY A 400 -0.22 -33.31 -9.84
C GLY A 400 -1.48 -34.15 -10.02
N ASN A 401 -1.41 -35.41 -9.65
CA ASN A 401 -2.53 -36.37 -9.77
C ASN A 401 -3.39 -36.46 -8.50
N ASP A 402 -3.07 -35.69 -7.47
CA ASP A 402 -3.63 -35.83 -6.12
C ASP A 402 -4.88 -34.96 -5.85
N LYS A 403 -5.31 -34.11 -6.80
CA LYS A 403 -6.51 -33.27 -6.72
C LYS A 403 -6.59 -32.42 -5.44
N LYS A 404 -5.46 -31.89 -4.97
CA LYS A 404 -5.37 -31.14 -3.72
C LYS A 404 -5.42 -29.64 -3.90
N LEU A 405 -5.19 -29.13 -5.12
CA LEU A 405 -5.16 -27.70 -5.40
C LEU A 405 -6.57 -27.17 -5.67
N ALA A 406 -7.10 -26.39 -4.75
CA ALA A 406 -8.29 -25.58 -4.99
C ALA A 406 -7.90 -24.26 -5.69
N THR A 407 -8.82 -23.71 -6.47
CA THR A 407 -8.53 -22.48 -7.22
C THR A 407 -9.71 -21.51 -7.24
N ALA A 408 -9.41 -20.24 -7.48
CA ALA A 408 -10.37 -19.24 -7.90
C ALA A 408 -9.84 -18.50 -9.12
N VAL A 409 -10.74 -18.01 -9.96
CA VAL A 409 -10.40 -17.08 -11.05
C VAL A 409 -11.13 -15.78 -10.82
N GLN A 410 -10.38 -14.69 -10.76
CA GLN A 410 -10.90 -13.35 -10.48
C GLN A 410 -10.57 -12.38 -11.60
N ILE A 411 -11.57 -11.65 -12.04
CA ILE A 411 -11.36 -10.44 -12.84
C ILE A 411 -11.30 -9.27 -11.88
N ASN A 412 -10.19 -8.56 -11.90
CA ASN A 412 -9.98 -7.38 -11.06
C ASN A 412 -10.99 -6.29 -11.37
N GLU A 413 -11.25 -5.41 -10.43
CA GLU A 413 -12.09 -4.25 -10.68
C GLU A 413 -11.52 -3.38 -11.80
N GLY A 414 -12.40 -2.84 -12.62
CA GLY A 414 -12.08 -1.77 -13.57
C GLY A 414 -12.40 -0.40 -12.96
N ILE A 415 -12.44 0.62 -13.78
CA ILE A 415 -12.82 1.96 -13.32
C ILE A 415 -14.25 1.96 -12.77
N THR A 416 -15.21 1.45 -13.54
CA THR A 416 -16.61 1.32 -13.11
C THR A 416 -17.05 -0.12 -12.89
N ARG A 417 -16.32 -1.09 -13.45
CA ARG A 417 -16.66 -2.51 -13.33
C ARG A 417 -16.25 -3.04 -11.95
N PRO A 418 -17.16 -3.67 -11.19
CA PRO A 418 -16.80 -4.36 -9.97
C PRO A 418 -15.91 -5.58 -10.26
N ALA A 419 -15.13 -6.01 -9.27
CA ALA A 419 -14.45 -7.28 -9.34
C ALA A 419 -15.47 -8.43 -9.42
N ALA A 420 -15.08 -9.51 -10.10
CA ALA A 420 -15.88 -10.73 -10.20
C ALA A 420 -15.00 -11.96 -9.97
N VAL A 421 -15.49 -12.96 -9.25
CA VAL A 421 -14.77 -14.17 -8.90
C VAL A 421 -15.60 -15.43 -9.17
N ALA A 422 -14.94 -16.45 -9.68
CA ALA A 422 -15.47 -17.82 -9.74
C ALA A 422 -14.59 -18.71 -8.87
N GLU A 423 -15.18 -19.27 -7.81
CA GLU A 423 -14.53 -20.28 -6.98
C GLU A 423 -14.62 -21.64 -7.68
N LEU A 424 -13.48 -22.32 -7.80
CA LEU A 424 -13.37 -23.59 -8.49
C LEU A 424 -12.81 -24.64 -7.50
N GLY A 425 -13.42 -25.84 -7.52
CA GLY A 425 -12.95 -26.95 -6.69
C GLY A 425 -11.66 -27.56 -7.18
N THR A 426 -11.21 -28.57 -6.49
CA THR A 426 -10.01 -29.35 -6.84
C THR A 426 -10.17 -30.20 -8.11
N ASP A 427 -11.41 -30.36 -8.61
CA ASP A 427 -11.75 -31.09 -9.84
C ASP A 427 -11.79 -30.20 -11.10
N ALA A 428 -11.37 -28.95 -10.99
CA ALA A 428 -11.44 -27.97 -12.08
C ALA A 428 -10.29 -28.08 -13.10
N PHE A 429 -9.48 -29.13 -13.03
CA PHE A 429 -8.38 -29.35 -13.98
C PHE A 429 -8.73 -30.47 -14.98
N ASP A 430 -8.39 -30.24 -16.25
CA ASP A 430 -8.53 -31.24 -17.29
C ASP A 430 -7.44 -32.33 -17.20
N ALA A 431 -7.49 -33.32 -18.10
CA ALA A 431 -6.53 -34.41 -18.12
C ALA A 431 -5.08 -33.97 -18.42
N GLN A 432 -4.90 -32.79 -18.97
CA GLN A 432 -3.60 -32.16 -19.28
C GLN A 432 -3.14 -31.24 -18.14
N GLY A 433 -3.95 -31.09 -17.10
CA GLY A 433 -3.69 -30.22 -15.93
C GLY A 433 -4.03 -28.75 -16.16
N ASN A 434 -4.73 -28.39 -17.23
CA ASN A 434 -5.15 -27.01 -17.45
C ASN A 434 -6.39 -26.68 -16.61
N LEU A 435 -6.43 -25.48 -16.02
CA LEU A 435 -7.56 -25.02 -15.25
C LEU A 435 -8.75 -24.67 -16.17
N VAL A 436 -9.92 -25.22 -15.87
CA VAL A 436 -11.14 -25.07 -16.67
C VAL A 436 -12.22 -24.30 -15.88
N VAL A 437 -12.63 -23.18 -16.43
CA VAL A 437 -13.83 -22.45 -15.97
C VAL A 437 -15.05 -23.00 -16.70
N GLY A 438 -15.74 -23.96 -16.10
CA GLY A 438 -16.91 -24.60 -16.75
C GLY A 438 -18.04 -23.59 -17.02
N ASN A 439 -18.91 -23.91 -17.99
CA ASN A 439 -20.07 -23.09 -18.35
C ASN A 439 -21.08 -22.91 -17.20
N THR A 440 -21.01 -23.78 -16.19
CA THR A 440 -21.87 -23.78 -15.01
C THR A 440 -21.21 -23.09 -13.81
N ALA A 441 -19.94 -22.62 -13.93
CA ALA A 441 -19.27 -21.91 -12.84
C ALA A 441 -20.07 -20.67 -12.44
N THR A 442 -20.32 -20.54 -11.14
CA THR A 442 -21.02 -19.39 -10.58
C THR A 442 -20.10 -18.20 -10.51
N VAL A 443 -20.46 -17.12 -11.19
CA VAL A 443 -19.76 -15.85 -11.13
C VAL A 443 -20.34 -15.00 -10.02
N LYS A 444 -19.53 -14.68 -9.01
CA LYS A 444 -19.90 -13.77 -7.93
C LYS A 444 -19.33 -12.39 -8.22
N HIS A 445 -20.20 -11.39 -8.28
CA HIS A 445 -19.79 -10.00 -8.50
C HIS A 445 -19.64 -9.28 -7.15
N ALA A 446 -18.60 -8.46 -7.00
CA ALA A 446 -18.52 -7.47 -5.92
C ALA A 446 -19.64 -6.41 -6.10
N GLY A 447 -19.99 -5.68 -5.03
CA GLY A 447 -21.08 -4.70 -5.10
C GLY A 447 -20.78 -3.55 -6.06
N GLU A 448 -19.71 -2.82 -5.81
CA GLU A 448 -19.27 -1.66 -6.60
C GLU A 448 -17.74 -1.68 -6.75
N SER A 449 -17.21 -1.05 -7.79
CA SER A 449 -15.78 -0.78 -7.84
C SER A 449 -15.40 0.26 -6.76
N SER A 450 -14.18 0.18 -6.28
CA SER A 450 -13.69 1.10 -5.24
C SER A 450 -13.74 2.56 -5.70
N LEU A 451 -13.50 2.84 -6.98
CA LEU A 451 -13.58 4.18 -7.57
C LEU A 451 -15.00 4.71 -7.67
N VAL A 452 -15.99 3.86 -8.00
CA VAL A 452 -17.42 4.21 -7.96
C VAL A 452 -17.84 4.50 -6.52
N SER A 453 -17.52 3.63 -5.57
CA SER A 453 -17.82 3.81 -4.15
C SER A 453 -17.16 5.08 -3.57
N GLY A 454 -15.89 5.33 -3.91
CA GLY A 454 -15.19 6.55 -3.50
C GLY A 454 -15.79 7.83 -4.09
N THR A 455 -16.17 7.81 -5.39
CA THR A 455 -16.83 8.95 -6.03
C THR A 455 -18.22 9.21 -5.46
N LYS A 456 -18.99 8.15 -5.17
CA LYS A 456 -20.27 8.24 -4.45
C LYS A 456 -20.06 8.89 -3.08
N SER A 457 -19.03 8.53 -2.35
CA SER A 457 -18.66 9.11 -1.06
C SER A 457 -18.28 10.59 -1.19
N ALA A 458 -17.59 10.99 -2.26
CA ALA A 458 -17.26 12.40 -2.54
C ALA A 458 -18.51 13.23 -2.84
N LEU A 459 -19.45 12.72 -3.63
CA LEU A 459 -20.74 13.36 -3.90
C LEU A 459 -21.60 13.46 -2.62
N ALA A 460 -21.64 12.39 -1.82
CA ALA A 460 -22.34 12.36 -0.54
C ALA A 460 -21.76 13.36 0.47
N SER A 461 -20.45 13.56 0.49
CA SER A 461 -19.82 14.59 1.33
C SER A 461 -20.27 16.00 0.96
N THR A 462 -20.49 16.29 -0.31
CA THR A 462 -21.04 17.58 -0.77
C THR A 462 -22.49 17.77 -0.33
N ALA A 463 -23.33 16.72 -0.42
CA ALA A 463 -24.71 16.76 0.09
C ALA A 463 -24.74 16.98 1.61
N MET A 464 -23.84 16.29 2.34
CA MET A 464 -23.68 16.47 3.79
C MET A 464 -23.23 17.90 4.16
N ALA A 465 -22.27 18.46 3.43
CA ALA A 465 -21.81 19.83 3.64
C ALA A 465 -22.93 20.85 3.40
N TRP A 466 -23.72 20.67 2.33
CA TRP A 466 -24.90 21.50 2.06
C TRP A 466 -25.95 21.40 3.17
N ARG A 467 -26.30 20.16 3.61
CA ARG A 467 -27.27 19.95 4.69
C ARG A 467 -26.81 20.59 6.01
N ASN A 468 -25.54 20.46 6.36
CA ASN A 468 -24.98 21.09 7.56
C ASN A 468 -25.09 22.62 7.53
N ASN A 469 -25.10 23.21 6.33
CA ASN A 469 -25.21 24.64 6.14
C ASN A 469 -26.68 25.13 6.15
N THR A 470 -27.68 24.32 5.83
CA THR A 470 -29.09 24.75 5.79
C THR A 470 -29.62 25.21 7.15
N ASN A 471 -29.13 24.66 8.26
CA ASN A 471 -29.62 24.94 9.63
C ASN A 471 -28.82 25.99 10.40
N ASP A 472 -27.84 26.58 9.78
CA ASP A 472 -26.84 27.42 10.44
C ASP A 472 -27.40 28.71 11.05
N LEU A 473 -28.30 29.39 10.34
CA LEU A 473 -28.83 30.68 10.76
C LEU A 473 -29.87 30.59 11.86
N GLN A 474 -30.52 29.45 11.99
CA GLN A 474 -31.56 29.26 12.97
C GLN A 474 -31.08 29.39 14.41
N ARG A 475 -29.86 28.94 14.67
CA ARG A 475 -29.17 29.12 15.95
C ARG A 475 -28.95 30.62 16.22
N ARG A 476 -28.72 31.39 15.19
CA ARG A 476 -28.59 32.86 15.29
C ARG A 476 -29.91 33.56 15.57
N LEU A 477 -31.01 33.14 14.95
CA LEU A 477 -32.33 33.73 15.14
C LEU A 477 -32.86 33.60 16.58
N GLY A 478 -32.52 32.47 17.27
CA GLY A 478 -32.77 32.32 18.70
C GLY A 478 -32.16 33.44 19.56
N ASP A 479 -30.96 33.89 19.20
CA ASP A 479 -30.27 34.99 19.91
C ASP A 479 -30.83 36.40 19.55
N LEU A 480 -31.34 36.58 18.32
CA LEU A 480 -32.00 37.84 17.91
C LEU A 480 -33.24 38.11 18.77
N ARG A 481 -33.92 37.10 19.26
CA ARG A 481 -35.08 37.23 20.13
C ARG A 481 -34.75 37.90 21.48
N LEU A 482 -33.46 37.98 21.83
CA LEU A 482 -32.96 38.63 23.06
C LEU A 482 -32.37 40.01 22.77
N ALA A 483 -32.28 40.43 21.50
CA ALA A 483 -31.70 41.70 21.12
C ALA A 483 -32.71 42.86 21.38
N ASN A 484 -32.37 43.79 22.27
CA ASN A 484 -33.18 44.95 22.62
C ASN A 484 -32.94 46.15 21.72
N THR A 485 -32.34 45.98 20.55
CA THR A 485 -31.90 47.05 19.67
C THR A 485 -32.42 46.85 18.25
N ASP A 486 -32.55 47.97 17.53
CA ASP A 486 -33.20 47.99 16.21
C ASP A 486 -32.28 47.51 15.09
N GLN A 487 -30.94 47.50 15.28
CA GLN A 487 -29.99 47.05 14.24
C GLN A 487 -28.68 46.53 14.84
N GLY A 488 -27.98 45.69 14.08
CA GLY A 488 -26.67 45.19 14.50
C GLY A 488 -25.93 44.41 13.43
N VAL A 489 -24.61 44.37 13.59
CA VAL A 489 -23.72 43.50 12.82
C VAL A 489 -23.27 42.34 13.68
N TRP A 490 -23.02 41.20 13.05
CA TRP A 490 -22.56 40.00 13.74
C TRP A 490 -21.56 39.19 12.93
N ALA A 491 -20.71 38.46 13.63
CA ALA A 491 -19.78 37.48 13.08
C ALA A 491 -19.90 36.19 13.84
N LYS A 492 -19.79 35.07 13.13
CA LYS A 492 -19.87 33.72 13.71
C LYS A 492 -18.80 32.84 13.10
N TYR A 493 -18.09 32.11 13.94
CA TYR A 493 -17.26 30.95 13.58
C TYR A 493 -18.06 29.68 13.71
N ILE A 494 -17.79 28.70 12.84
CA ILE A 494 -18.40 27.37 12.79
C ILE A 494 -17.30 26.36 12.63
N GLY A 495 -17.30 25.29 13.44
CA GLY A 495 -16.38 24.19 13.30
C GLY A 495 -17.04 22.86 13.69
N GLY A 496 -16.66 21.78 13.02
CA GLY A 496 -17.27 20.49 13.35
C GLY A 496 -16.70 19.29 12.58
N LYS A 497 -17.23 18.14 12.93
CA LYS A 497 -16.98 16.86 12.24
C LYS A 497 -18.31 16.17 11.91
N SER A 498 -18.38 15.63 10.71
CA SER A 498 -19.54 14.85 10.25
C SER A 498 -19.06 13.59 9.55
N LYS A 499 -19.93 12.59 9.48
CA LYS A 499 -19.67 11.31 8.79
C LYS A 499 -20.92 10.74 8.17
N ILE A 500 -20.74 9.94 7.14
CA ILE A 500 -21.77 9.05 6.57
C ILE A 500 -21.29 7.62 6.80
N LYS A 501 -22.21 6.72 7.21
CA LYS A 501 -21.88 5.33 7.54
C LYS A 501 -22.50 4.33 6.58
N ASP A 502 -23.70 4.63 6.07
CA ASP A 502 -24.50 3.69 5.30
C ASP A 502 -24.58 4.11 3.83
N GLY A 503 -24.28 3.19 2.92
CA GLY A 503 -24.31 3.40 1.47
C GLY A 503 -23.14 4.24 0.91
N ALA A 504 -22.42 4.96 1.76
CA ALA A 504 -21.19 5.71 1.45
C ALA A 504 -20.29 5.79 2.69
N ASP A 505 -18.98 5.91 2.52
CA ASP A 505 -18.03 6.11 3.62
C ASP A 505 -17.32 7.44 3.41
N ALA A 506 -17.81 8.47 4.10
CA ALA A 506 -17.19 9.79 4.09
C ALA A 506 -17.09 10.35 5.51
N ARG A 507 -15.94 10.90 5.84
CA ARG A 507 -15.68 11.66 7.08
C ARG A 507 -15.23 13.05 6.69
N MET A 508 -15.86 14.04 7.30
CA MET A 508 -15.64 15.45 6.99
C MET A 508 -15.27 16.21 8.26
N THR A 509 -14.18 16.97 8.20
CA THR A 509 -13.87 18.01 9.18
C THR A 509 -14.03 19.36 8.48
N TYR A 510 -14.81 20.24 9.05
CA TYR A 510 -15.11 21.53 8.44
C TYR A 510 -14.98 22.68 9.41
N ASN A 511 -14.70 23.86 8.84
CA ASN A 511 -14.71 25.12 9.56
C ASN A 511 -15.11 26.25 8.61
N GLY A 512 -15.64 27.32 9.17
CA GLY A 512 -16.11 28.45 8.39
C GLY A 512 -16.45 29.69 9.22
N VAL A 513 -16.78 30.72 8.53
CA VAL A 513 -17.19 32.01 9.10
C VAL A 513 -18.47 32.51 8.43
N GLN A 514 -19.31 33.20 9.22
CA GLN A 514 -20.46 33.92 8.72
C GLN A 514 -20.42 35.34 9.22
N LEU A 515 -20.81 36.27 8.36
CA LEU A 515 -20.93 37.69 8.68
C LEU A 515 -22.33 38.16 8.28
N GLY A 516 -23.00 38.93 9.13
CA GLY A 516 -24.36 39.37 8.80
C GLY A 516 -24.72 40.68 9.45
N TYR A 517 -25.79 41.26 8.91
CA TYR A 517 -26.44 42.46 9.38
C TYR A 517 -27.94 42.22 9.47
N ASP A 518 -28.56 42.76 10.50
CA ASP A 518 -30.01 42.76 10.65
C ASP A 518 -30.55 44.08 11.18
N HIS A 519 -31.82 44.36 10.83
CA HIS A 519 -32.52 45.59 11.19
C HIS A 519 -33.98 45.29 11.52
N LYS A 520 -34.47 45.87 12.62
CA LYS A 520 -35.87 45.82 13.06
C LYS A 520 -36.69 46.90 12.39
N VAL A 521 -37.79 46.50 11.78
CA VAL A 521 -38.73 47.44 11.15
C VAL A 521 -39.92 47.72 12.06
N SER A 522 -40.67 48.80 11.76
CA SER A 522 -41.75 49.33 12.60
C SER A 522 -42.89 48.34 12.93
N ASN A 523 -43.09 47.31 12.09
CA ASN A 523 -44.12 46.28 12.30
C ASN A 523 -43.64 45.09 13.17
N GLY A 524 -42.46 45.21 13.81
CA GLY A 524 -41.86 44.24 14.72
C GLY A 524 -41.10 43.09 14.08
N TRP A 525 -40.97 43.10 12.75
CA TRP A 525 -40.07 42.14 12.08
C TRP A 525 -38.64 42.63 12.18
N ILE A 526 -37.70 41.66 12.32
CA ILE A 526 -36.27 41.86 12.13
C ILE A 526 -35.88 41.16 10.84
N PHE A 527 -35.39 41.86 9.85
CA PHE A 527 -34.88 41.32 8.61
C PHE A 527 -33.36 41.44 8.59
N GLY A 528 -32.70 40.43 7.99
CA GLY A 528 -31.25 40.44 7.85
C GLY A 528 -30.74 39.67 6.64
N GLY A 529 -29.47 39.89 6.37
CA GLY A 529 -28.72 39.15 5.38
C GLY A 529 -27.39 38.67 5.95
N ALA A 530 -26.90 37.55 5.46
CA ALA A 530 -25.62 36.98 5.86
C ALA A 530 -24.85 36.41 4.67
N LEU A 531 -23.54 36.58 4.72
CA LEU A 531 -22.58 35.92 3.86
C LEU A 531 -21.89 34.84 4.65
N ASP A 532 -21.65 33.69 4.05
CA ASP A 532 -20.90 32.59 4.64
C ASP A 532 -19.82 32.03 3.71
N TYR A 533 -18.74 31.58 4.33
CA TYR A 533 -17.68 30.85 3.68
C TYR A 533 -17.18 29.76 4.60
N SER A 534 -17.09 28.52 4.08
CA SER A 534 -16.54 27.40 4.81
C SER A 534 -15.71 26.50 3.93
N THR A 535 -14.77 25.78 4.56
CA THR A 535 -13.93 24.75 3.95
C THR A 535 -14.09 23.46 4.68
N SER A 536 -13.88 22.35 3.98
CA SER A 536 -13.86 21.01 4.57
C SER A 536 -12.74 20.17 3.99
N SER A 537 -12.17 19.32 4.85
CA SER A 537 -11.31 18.22 4.44
C SER A 537 -12.07 16.92 4.64
N ASN A 538 -12.12 16.11 3.58
CA ASN A 538 -12.88 14.89 3.50
C ASN A 538 -11.97 13.69 3.36
N SER A 539 -12.28 12.60 4.06
CA SER A 539 -11.60 11.32 3.91
C SER A 539 -12.61 10.25 3.52
N TYR A 540 -12.23 9.42 2.55
CA TYR A 540 -13.03 8.33 1.99
C TYR A 540 -12.29 7.01 2.21
N ALA A 541 -12.96 5.87 2.05
CA ALA A 541 -12.30 4.56 2.17
C ALA A 541 -11.07 4.42 1.24
N VAL A 542 -11.14 5.03 0.06
CA VAL A 542 -10.10 4.89 -0.99
C VAL A 542 -9.50 6.23 -1.43
N GLY A 543 -9.47 7.23 -0.56
CA GLY A 543 -8.88 8.52 -0.89
C GLY A 543 -9.35 9.69 -0.04
N SER A 544 -9.19 10.89 -0.57
CA SER A 544 -9.52 12.14 0.14
C SER A 544 -10.00 13.23 -0.81
N GLY A 545 -10.56 14.28 -0.23
CA GLY A 545 -10.99 15.45 -0.99
C GLY A 545 -11.13 16.69 -0.11
N ASP A 546 -11.26 17.84 -0.76
CA ASP A 546 -11.45 19.14 -0.12
C ASP A 546 -12.68 19.82 -0.69
N GLY A 547 -13.53 20.35 0.21
CA GLY A 547 -14.74 21.07 -0.14
C GLY A 547 -14.67 22.55 0.23
N LYS A 548 -15.40 23.39 -0.53
CA LYS A 548 -15.60 24.80 -0.21
C LYS A 548 -17.05 25.16 -0.42
N ILE A 549 -17.60 25.98 0.46
CA ILE A 549 -18.93 26.53 0.37
C ILE A 549 -18.84 28.04 0.51
N GLY A 550 -19.47 28.77 -0.42
CA GLY A 550 -19.73 30.19 -0.29
C GLY A 550 -21.22 30.41 -0.45
N GLY A 551 -21.83 31.25 0.43
CA GLY A 551 -23.27 31.41 0.45
C GLY A 551 -23.76 32.78 0.83
N LEU A 552 -25.03 33.02 0.46
CA LEU A 552 -25.85 34.16 0.86
C LEU A 552 -27.13 33.62 1.52
N ALA A 553 -27.50 34.23 2.63
CA ALA A 553 -28.79 34.00 3.25
C ALA A 553 -29.54 35.31 3.51
N LEU A 554 -30.86 35.26 3.32
CA LEU A 554 -31.77 36.27 3.74
C LEU A 554 -32.69 35.67 4.81
N TYR A 555 -32.96 36.42 5.87
CA TYR A 555 -33.81 35.96 6.94
C TYR A 555 -34.72 37.01 7.51
N GLY A 556 -35.81 36.54 8.07
CA GLY A 556 -36.74 37.37 8.83
C GLY A 556 -37.19 36.64 10.08
N THR A 557 -37.27 37.35 11.21
CA THR A 557 -37.83 36.85 12.45
C THR A 557 -38.87 37.84 13.00
N LYS A 558 -39.98 37.31 13.53
CA LYS A 558 -40.98 38.11 14.24
C LYS A 558 -41.27 37.43 15.56
N GLN A 559 -41.21 38.16 16.63
CA GLN A 559 -41.63 37.77 17.95
C GLN A 559 -42.84 38.53 18.36
N HIS A 560 -43.84 37.85 18.94
CA HIS A 560 -45.06 38.38 19.52
C HIS A 560 -44.91 38.58 21.03
N ASP A 561 -45.65 39.47 21.62
CA ASP A 561 -45.63 39.76 23.06
C ASP A 561 -46.03 38.56 23.93
N ASP A 562 -46.82 37.63 23.40
CA ASP A 562 -47.23 36.39 24.06
C ASP A 562 -46.20 35.25 23.97
N GLY A 563 -44.99 35.55 23.42
CA GLY A 563 -43.86 34.66 23.28
C GLY A 563 -43.88 33.79 22.03
N ARG A 564 -44.89 33.87 21.17
CA ARG A 564 -44.90 33.20 19.85
C ARG A 564 -43.84 33.85 18.95
N TYR A 565 -43.25 33.04 18.07
CA TYR A 565 -42.33 33.55 17.07
C TYR A 565 -42.45 32.76 15.75
N LEU A 566 -42.03 33.46 14.68
CA LEU A 566 -41.87 32.90 13.34
C LEU A 566 -40.57 33.34 12.75
N ASP A 567 -39.74 32.34 12.36
CA ASP A 567 -38.48 32.52 11.70
C ASP A 567 -38.54 31.97 10.27
N ILE A 568 -38.09 32.73 9.29
CA ILE A 568 -38.04 32.37 7.88
C ILE A 568 -36.62 32.59 7.37
N ILE A 569 -36.03 31.63 6.68
CA ILE A 569 -34.69 31.73 6.10
C ILE A 569 -34.71 31.22 4.67
N ALA A 570 -34.23 32.05 3.72
CA ALA A 570 -33.92 31.65 2.36
C ALA A 570 -32.40 31.68 2.15
N ARG A 571 -31.84 30.62 1.56
CA ARG A 571 -30.39 30.49 1.37
C ARG A 571 -30.04 30.01 -0.02
N GLY A 572 -28.94 30.54 -0.58
CA GLY A 572 -28.28 30.02 -1.78
C GLY A 572 -26.80 29.82 -1.56
N ASN A 573 -26.27 28.69 -1.94
CA ASN A 573 -24.87 28.30 -1.76
C ASN A 573 -24.26 27.82 -3.07
N ARG A 574 -23.00 28.19 -3.33
CA ARG A 574 -22.13 27.55 -4.29
C ARG A 574 -21.20 26.60 -3.53
N LEU A 575 -21.19 25.35 -3.95
CA LEU A 575 -20.35 24.30 -3.38
C LEU A 575 -19.36 23.84 -4.44
N SER A 576 -18.12 23.59 -4.05
CA SER A 576 -17.12 22.90 -4.86
C SER A 576 -16.47 21.80 -4.06
N ASN A 577 -16.09 20.74 -4.75
CA ASN A 577 -15.37 19.61 -4.18
C ASN A 577 -14.31 19.14 -5.18
N ASN A 578 -13.09 18.92 -4.72
CA ASN A 578 -12.08 18.20 -5.45
C ASN A 578 -11.68 16.96 -4.67
N TYR A 579 -11.35 15.86 -5.38
CA TYR A 579 -11.01 14.61 -4.73
C TYR A 579 -9.95 13.83 -5.50
N LYS A 580 -9.22 12.99 -4.77
CA LYS A 580 -8.25 12.01 -5.29
C LYS A 580 -8.59 10.65 -4.72
N LEU A 581 -8.82 9.69 -5.60
CA LEU A 581 -9.18 8.32 -5.24
C LEU A 581 -8.19 7.34 -5.86
N TYR A 582 -8.05 6.19 -5.22
CA TYR A 582 -7.18 5.11 -5.67
C TYR A 582 -7.98 3.82 -5.71
N SER A 583 -7.90 3.08 -6.82
CA SER A 583 -8.45 1.72 -6.87
C SER A 583 -7.60 0.76 -6.01
N VAL A 584 -8.11 -0.42 -5.76
CA VAL A 584 -7.33 -1.51 -5.11
C VAL A 584 -6.06 -1.81 -5.91
N GLY A 585 -6.11 -1.74 -7.24
CA GLY A 585 -4.96 -1.90 -8.12
C GLY A 585 -4.04 -0.67 -8.23
N GLY A 586 -4.28 0.40 -7.43
CA GLY A 586 -3.45 1.61 -7.41
C GLY A 586 -3.77 2.62 -8.52
N GLN A 587 -4.79 2.41 -9.34
CA GLN A 587 -5.22 3.38 -10.36
C GLN A 587 -5.78 4.64 -9.69
N ARG A 588 -5.20 5.79 -9.99
CA ARG A 588 -5.62 7.08 -9.44
C ARG A 588 -6.66 7.76 -10.33
N VAL A 589 -7.72 8.29 -9.70
CA VAL A 589 -8.72 9.15 -10.33
C VAL A 589 -8.83 10.46 -9.56
N ASN A 590 -8.84 11.59 -10.28
CA ASN A 590 -9.01 12.94 -9.73
C ASN A 590 -10.29 13.55 -10.30
N GLY A 591 -11.18 14.01 -9.44
CA GLY A 591 -12.39 14.73 -9.84
C GLY A 591 -12.45 16.12 -9.23
N ASP A 592 -13.01 17.06 -9.99
CA ASP A 592 -13.28 18.43 -9.58
C ASP A 592 -14.66 18.84 -10.13
N TYR A 593 -15.51 19.34 -9.28
CA TYR A 593 -16.83 19.81 -9.67
C TYR A 593 -17.37 20.90 -8.76
N HIS A 594 -18.36 21.62 -9.25
CA HIS A 594 -19.12 22.58 -8.45
C HIS A 594 -20.61 22.43 -8.70
N THR A 595 -21.40 22.80 -7.69
CA THR A 595 -22.86 22.78 -7.74
C THR A 595 -23.45 23.93 -6.95
N PHE A 596 -24.76 24.10 -7.09
CA PHE A 596 -25.53 25.10 -6.33
C PHE A 596 -26.59 24.41 -5.49
N GLY A 597 -26.72 24.86 -4.23
CA GLY A 597 -27.76 24.43 -3.33
C GLY A 597 -28.62 25.62 -2.89
N THR A 598 -29.92 25.40 -2.82
CA THR A 598 -30.87 26.37 -2.30
C THR A 598 -31.72 25.75 -1.21
N SER A 599 -32.15 26.53 -0.24
CA SER A 599 -33.07 26.11 0.80
C SER A 599 -33.96 27.20 1.31
N LEU A 600 -35.15 26.84 1.75
CA LEU A 600 -36.10 27.66 2.47
C LEU A 600 -36.52 26.94 3.74
N SER A 601 -36.41 27.60 4.89
CA SER A 601 -36.91 27.08 6.16
C SER A 601 -37.91 28.02 6.83
N ALA A 602 -38.81 27.44 7.58
CA ALA A 602 -39.74 28.18 8.48
C ALA A 602 -39.79 27.45 9.82
N GLU A 603 -39.51 28.13 10.91
CA GLU A 603 -39.72 27.66 12.27
C GLU A 603 -40.80 28.52 12.97
N TYR A 604 -41.80 27.82 13.56
CA TYR A 604 -42.75 28.41 14.43
C TYR A 604 -42.63 27.82 15.83
N GLY A 605 -42.61 28.68 16.86
CA GLY A 605 -42.52 28.24 18.25
C GLY A 605 -43.10 29.21 19.23
N LYS A 606 -43.08 28.82 20.52
CA LYS A 606 -43.56 29.66 21.60
C LYS A 606 -42.64 29.57 22.82
N ARG A 607 -41.96 30.66 23.16
CA ARG A 607 -41.19 30.76 24.38
C ARG A 607 -42.13 31.11 25.57
N ILE A 608 -42.32 30.19 26.44
CA ILE A 608 -43.20 30.30 27.64
C ILE A 608 -42.27 30.59 28.83
N LYS A 609 -42.22 31.89 29.24
CA LYS A 609 -41.41 32.35 30.37
C LYS A 609 -42.13 31.98 31.69
N LYS A 610 -41.35 31.51 32.66
CA LYS A 610 -41.73 31.25 34.05
C LYS A 610 -41.19 32.34 34.96
N GLN A 611 -41.73 32.44 36.19
CA GLN A 611 -41.11 33.27 37.22
C GLN A 611 -39.66 32.84 37.45
N ASN A 612 -38.74 33.80 37.74
CA ASN A 612 -37.31 33.58 37.97
C ASN A 612 -36.44 33.31 36.68
N GLY A 613 -36.96 33.68 35.49
CA GLY A 613 -36.21 33.64 34.26
C GLY A 613 -36.08 32.28 33.58
N PHE A 614 -36.68 31.22 34.11
CA PHE A 614 -36.80 29.93 33.39
C PHE A 614 -37.80 30.04 32.25
N TYR A 615 -37.55 29.31 31.17
CA TYR A 615 -38.51 29.20 30.07
C TYR A 615 -38.45 27.79 29.45
N ILE A 616 -39.57 27.45 28.76
CA ILE A 616 -39.65 26.33 27.84
C ILE A 616 -39.95 26.85 26.45
N ASP A 617 -39.44 26.19 25.42
CA ASP A 617 -39.47 26.67 24.03
C ASP A 617 -39.83 25.47 23.08
N PRO A 618 -41.10 25.06 23.02
CA PRO A 618 -41.54 24.14 21.99
C PRO A 618 -41.56 24.78 20.63
N SER A 619 -41.10 24.03 19.59
CA SER A 619 -41.08 24.56 18.21
C SER A 619 -41.31 23.46 17.18
N VAL A 620 -41.77 23.85 16.01
CA VAL A 620 -41.87 23.04 14.81
C VAL A 620 -41.15 23.76 13.69
N GLU A 621 -40.33 23.05 12.94
CA GLU A 621 -39.60 23.57 11.79
C GLU A 621 -39.82 22.73 10.56
N PHE A 622 -39.92 23.39 9.40
CA PHE A 622 -39.93 22.72 8.12
C PHE A 622 -38.90 23.36 7.17
N ILE A 623 -38.07 22.52 6.55
CA ILE A 623 -37.03 22.92 5.63
C ILE A 623 -37.22 22.22 4.31
N VAL A 624 -37.27 22.96 3.21
CA VAL A 624 -37.23 22.42 1.85
C VAL A 624 -36.01 22.94 1.13
N GLY A 625 -35.40 22.12 0.30
CA GLY A 625 -34.24 22.54 -0.45
C GLY A 625 -33.93 21.65 -1.64
N ARG A 626 -33.05 22.15 -2.49
CA ARG A 626 -32.54 21.45 -3.66
C ARG A 626 -31.04 21.69 -3.81
N LEU A 627 -30.29 20.62 -3.90
CA LEU A 627 -28.91 20.60 -4.39
C LEU A 627 -28.95 20.22 -5.87
N ASN A 628 -28.39 21.04 -6.75
CA ASN A 628 -28.40 20.77 -8.19
C ASN A 628 -27.52 19.57 -8.52
N GLY A 629 -27.86 18.88 -9.61
CA GLY A 629 -27.04 17.82 -10.16
C GLY A 629 -25.71 18.32 -10.75
N VAL A 630 -24.80 17.41 -10.99
CA VAL A 630 -23.51 17.68 -11.63
C VAL A 630 -23.24 16.69 -12.75
N SER A 631 -22.51 17.14 -13.76
CA SER A 631 -22.00 16.28 -14.82
C SER A 631 -20.57 16.72 -15.14
N TYR A 632 -19.60 15.86 -14.97
CA TYR A 632 -18.18 16.17 -15.14
C TYR A 632 -17.37 14.92 -15.46
N ASP A 633 -16.14 15.13 -15.92
CA ASP A 633 -15.18 14.09 -16.23
C ASP A 633 -14.10 14.06 -15.16
N ALA A 634 -13.96 12.94 -14.46
CA ALA A 634 -12.90 12.69 -13.52
C ALA A 634 -11.69 12.08 -14.25
N ASN A 635 -10.52 12.72 -14.14
CA ASN A 635 -9.32 12.34 -14.85
C ASN A 635 -8.68 11.08 -14.28
N ILE A 636 -8.39 10.09 -15.13
CA ILE A 636 -7.69 8.85 -14.80
C ILE A 636 -6.19 9.06 -15.04
N ALA A 637 -5.36 8.73 -14.05
CA ALA A 637 -3.91 8.77 -14.22
C ALA A 637 -3.49 7.75 -15.29
N GLY A 638 -2.65 8.16 -16.21
CA GLY A 638 -2.28 7.33 -17.37
C GLY A 638 -3.14 7.55 -18.61
N GLY A 639 -4.22 8.33 -18.52
CA GLY A 639 -5.04 8.74 -19.65
C GLY A 639 -6.52 8.33 -19.55
N GLY A 640 -7.36 9.09 -20.21
CA GLY A 640 -8.82 8.91 -20.20
C GLY A 640 -9.52 9.56 -19.02
N SER A 641 -10.84 9.39 -18.98
CA SER A 641 -11.69 9.93 -17.92
C SER A 641 -12.83 8.99 -17.55
N MET A 642 -13.30 9.12 -16.33
CA MET A 642 -14.57 8.57 -15.87
C MET A 642 -15.62 9.69 -15.91
N HIS A 643 -16.64 9.56 -16.73
CA HIS A 643 -17.77 10.49 -16.76
C HIS A 643 -18.70 10.20 -15.57
N VAL A 644 -18.99 11.23 -14.80
CA VAL A 644 -19.84 11.18 -13.61
C VAL A 644 -21.04 12.10 -13.81
N LYS A 645 -22.24 11.56 -13.77
CA LYS A 645 -23.49 12.33 -13.83
C LYS A 645 -24.34 12.02 -12.60
N ALA A 646 -24.44 12.96 -11.69
CA ALA A 646 -25.27 12.90 -10.51
C ALA A 646 -26.52 13.77 -10.69
N ASP A 647 -27.69 13.22 -10.39
CA ASP A 647 -28.93 13.96 -10.38
C ASP A 647 -28.99 14.92 -9.18
N GLY A 648 -29.87 15.93 -9.27
CA GLY A 648 -30.08 16.84 -8.17
C GLY A 648 -30.80 16.16 -6.99
N VAL A 649 -30.42 16.53 -5.77
CA VAL A 649 -31.02 16.04 -4.53
C VAL A 649 -32.07 17.03 -4.05
N ASN A 650 -33.33 16.57 -3.92
CA ASN A 650 -34.38 17.30 -3.21
C ASN A 650 -34.35 16.88 -1.73
N SER A 651 -34.54 17.83 -0.83
CA SER A 651 -34.59 17.60 0.62
C SER A 651 -35.85 18.25 1.19
N ALA A 652 -36.50 17.54 2.11
CA ALA A 652 -37.62 18.05 2.88
C ALA A 652 -37.48 17.52 4.31
N VAL A 653 -37.11 18.39 5.26
CA VAL A 653 -36.88 18.03 6.66
C VAL A 653 -37.94 18.64 7.55
N GLY A 654 -38.63 17.84 8.34
CA GLY A 654 -39.49 18.27 9.44
C GLY A 654 -38.79 18.09 10.78
N ARG A 655 -38.96 19.04 11.71
CA ARG A 655 -38.42 18.96 13.06
C ARG A 655 -39.43 19.33 14.11
N LEU A 656 -39.41 18.56 15.20
CA LEU A 656 -40.16 18.86 16.42
C LEU A 656 -39.15 19.11 17.54
N GLY A 657 -39.05 20.35 17.98
CA GLY A 657 -38.09 20.82 18.96
C GLY A 657 -38.70 21.12 20.32
N PHE A 658 -37.96 20.83 21.38
CA PHE A 658 -38.28 21.20 22.75
C PHE A 658 -37.03 21.75 23.42
N GLY A 659 -37.08 23.03 23.80
CA GLY A 659 -35.99 23.73 24.50
C GLY A 659 -36.37 24.06 25.94
N ILE A 660 -35.38 24.06 26.80
CA ILE A 660 -35.44 24.61 28.15
C ILE A 660 -34.29 25.58 28.36
N GLY A 661 -34.50 26.64 29.10
CA GLY A 661 -33.44 27.59 29.35
C GLY A 661 -33.70 28.51 30.53
N LYS A 662 -32.67 29.27 30.85
CA LYS A 662 -32.73 30.30 31.89
C LYS A 662 -32.15 31.61 31.34
N GLU A 663 -32.94 32.64 31.37
CA GLU A 663 -32.58 33.97 30.97
C GLU A 663 -32.38 34.84 32.22
N THR A 664 -31.30 35.64 32.23
CA THR A 664 -30.99 36.65 33.24
C THR A 664 -30.75 37.98 32.52
N GLU A 665 -30.54 39.06 33.23
CA GLU A 665 -30.19 40.35 32.65
C GLU A 665 -28.92 40.34 31.80
N LYS A 666 -27.96 39.44 32.10
CA LYS A 666 -26.65 39.38 31.45
C LYS A 666 -26.41 38.14 30.61
N SER A 667 -27.23 37.09 30.75
CA SER A 667 -26.96 35.83 30.09
C SER A 667 -28.25 35.05 29.78
N ASN A 668 -28.14 34.18 28.76
CA ASN A 668 -29.11 33.15 28.47
C ASN A 668 -28.37 31.81 28.31
N ILE A 669 -28.82 30.77 28.97
CA ILE A 669 -28.30 29.41 28.82
C ILE A 669 -29.46 28.49 28.49
N PHE A 670 -29.29 27.62 27.51
CA PHE A 670 -30.35 26.69 27.09
C PHE A 670 -29.83 25.32 26.68
N ALA A 671 -30.75 24.35 26.72
CA ALA A 671 -30.60 23.06 26.08
C ALA A 671 -31.84 22.80 25.21
N LYS A 672 -31.66 22.22 24.02
CA LYS A 672 -32.73 21.88 23.08
C LYS A 672 -32.54 20.46 22.57
N LEU A 673 -33.63 19.70 22.52
CA LEU A 673 -33.73 18.42 21.83
C LEU A 673 -34.72 18.57 20.66
N ALA A 674 -34.38 18.01 19.51
CA ALA A 674 -35.30 18.02 18.36
C ALA A 674 -35.28 16.67 17.64
N LEU A 675 -36.46 16.09 17.46
CA LEU A 675 -36.66 14.94 16.59
C LEU A 675 -36.84 15.45 15.16
N ALA A 676 -35.98 15.00 14.27
CA ALA A 676 -35.91 15.40 12.87
C ALA A 676 -36.15 14.21 11.95
N HIS A 677 -36.83 14.44 10.82
CA HIS A 677 -37.06 13.45 9.77
C HIS A 677 -36.89 14.06 8.39
N GLU A 678 -36.07 13.40 7.55
CA GLU A 678 -35.90 13.70 6.12
C GLU A 678 -36.88 12.85 5.30
N PHE A 679 -37.84 13.51 4.66
CA PHE A 679 -38.90 12.85 3.84
C PHE A 679 -38.43 12.56 2.41
N SER A 680 -37.34 13.15 1.95
CA SER A 680 -36.80 13.04 0.61
C SER A 680 -35.27 12.77 0.69
N GLY A 681 -34.49 12.97 -0.34
CA GLY A 681 -33.02 12.88 -0.22
C GLY A 681 -32.45 11.67 -0.96
N LYS A 682 -32.77 11.50 -2.23
CA LYS A 682 -32.13 10.49 -3.09
C LYS A 682 -31.05 11.13 -3.93
N LEU A 683 -29.87 10.51 -3.92
CA LEU A 683 -28.74 10.84 -4.78
C LEU A 683 -28.53 9.71 -5.78
N ASN A 684 -29.01 9.90 -7.02
CA ASN A 684 -28.80 8.98 -8.13
C ASN A 684 -27.59 9.42 -8.93
N THR A 685 -26.70 8.49 -9.23
CA THR A 685 -25.49 8.77 -9.99
C THR A 685 -25.24 7.72 -11.05
N THR A 686 -24.85 8.16 -12.24
CA THR A 686 -24.40 7.32 -13.36
C THR A 686 -22.92 7.53 -13.60
N TYR A 687 -22.19 6.44 -13.72
CA TYR A 687 -20.75 6.43 -13.99
C TYR A 687 -20.48 5.67 -15.28
N SER A 688 -19.61 6.20 -16.13
CA SER A 688 -19.16 5.52 -17.33
C SER A 688 -17.68 5.79 -17.61
N ALA A 689 -16.97 4.80 -18.10
CA ALA A 689 -15.56 4.92 -18.49
C ALA A 689 -15.29 4.03 -19.71
N PRO A 690 -14.34 4.38 -20.59
CA PRO A 690 -13.97 3.56 -21.74
C PRO A 690 -13.63 2.12 -21.34
N GLY A 691 -14.12 1.13 -22.07
CA GLY A 691 -13.87 -0.29 -21.81
C GLY A 691 -14.49 -0.85 -20.51
N ASN A 692 -15.39 -0.10 -19.89
CA ASN A 692 -16.06 -0.49 -18.66
C ASN A 692 -17.58 -0.37 -18.78
N PRO A 693 -18.39 -1.17 -18.06
CA PRO A 693 -19.83 -1.03 -18.06
C PRO A 693 -20.28 0.30 -17.45
N THR A 694 -21.39 0.84 -17.94
CA THR A 694 -22.07 1.96 -17.28
C THR A 694 -22.75 1.48 -16.00
N VAL A 695 -22.43 2.10 -14.88
CA VAL A 695 -22.95 1.74 -13.54
C VAL A 695 -23.86 2.86 -13.03
N LYS A 696 -24.94 2.50 -12.41
CA LYS A 696 -25.86 3.42 -11.72
C LYS A 696 -25.92 3.07 -10.24
N THR A 697 -25.83 4.08 -9.39
CA THR A 697 -25.99 3.93 -7.95
C THR A 697 -27.06 4.84 -7.43
N GLU A 698 -27.76 4.40 -6.39
CA GLU A 698 -28.68 5.22 -5.60
C GLU A 698 -28.17 5.27 -4.15
N LEU A 699 -28.11 6.45 -3.58
CA LEU A 699 -27.86 6.65 -2.15
C LEU A 699 -29.11 7.29 -1.56
N ASP A 700 -29.81 6.57 -0.68
CA ASP A 700 -30.97 7.11 0.03
C ASP A 700 -30.52 7.82 1.31
N LEU A 701 -30.83 9.10 1.40
CA LEU A 701 -30.49 9.97 2.51
C LEU A 701 -31.69 10.25 3.44
N LYS A 702 -32.81 9.54 3.23
CA LYS A 702 -33.98 9.56 4.14
C LYS A 702 -33.58 9.00 5.48
N ASP A 703 -33.99 9.66 6.52
CA ASP A 703 -33.60 9.26 7.86
C ASP A 703 -34.42 9.94 8.96
N THR A 704 -34.34 9.38 10.17
CA THR A 704 -34.94 9.97 11.40
C THR A 704 -33.82 10.03 12.45
N TRP A 705 -33.59 11.20 13.02
CA TRP A 705 -32.53 11.40 14.02
C TRP A 705 -32.95 12.35 15.13
N LEU A 706 -32.20 12.33 16.22
CA LEU A 706 -32.32 13.25 17.34
C LEU A 706 -31.16 14.25 17.29
N ASP A 707 -31.49 15.56 17.28
CA ASP A 707 -30.55 16.65 17.48
C ASP A 707 -30.54 17.04 18.96
N ALA A 708 -29.37 17.09 19.57
CA ALA A 708 -29.14 17.66 20.89
C ALA A 708 -28.25 18.89 20.79
N GLU A 709 -28.69 19.97 21.41
CA GLU A 709 -27.98 21.26 21.40
C GLU A 709 -27.93 21.84 22.81
N ILE A 710 -26.77 22.35 23.19
CA ILE A 710 -26.61 23.20 24.38
C ILE A 710 -25.96 24.51 23.94
N GLY A 711 -26.39 25.61 24.52
CA GLY A 711 -25.85 26.90 24.12
C GLY A 711 -26.17 28.01 25.08
N GLY A 712 -25.72 29.19 24.72
CA GLY A 712 -25.99 30.40 25.49
C GLY A 712 -25.43 31.66 24.87
N SER A 713 -25.84 32.77 25.47
CA SER A 713 -25.32 34.10 25.14
C SER A 713 -24.97 34.87 26.43
N TRP A 714 -24.02 35.80 26.31
CA TRP A 714 -23.53 36.64 27.40
C TRP A 714 -23.37 38.11 26.94
N ASN A 715 -24.03 39.03 27.63
CA ASN A 715 -23.90 40.46 27.41
C ASN A 715 -22.59 40.97 28.03
N LEU A 716 -21.59 41.24 27.19
CA LEU A 716 -20.32 41.86 27.60
C LEU A 716 -20.48 43.34 27.92
N ARG A 717 -21.29 44.04 27.12
CA ARG A 717 -21.65 45.47 27.21
C ARG A 717 -23.10 45.64 26.75
N PRO A 718 -23.75 46.75 27.03
CA PRO A 718 -25.12 47.00 26.58
C PRO A 718 -25.34 46.82 25.07
N SER A 719 -24.27 47.10 24.28
CA SER A 719 -24.32 46.99 22.81
C SER A 719 -23.62 45.73 22.25
N THR A 720 -23.01 44.86 23.06
CA THR A 720 -22.22 43.75 22.54
C THR A 720 -22.44 42.49 23.33
N TYR A 721 -22.77 41.38 22.66
CA TYR A 721 -22.87 40.09 23.30
C TYR A 721 -22.15 38.99 22.52
N LEU A 722 -21.65 37.99 23.26
CA LEU A 722 -21.12 36.75 22.77
C LEU A 722 -22.22 35.70 22.78
N TYR A 723 -22.15 34.75 21.86
CA TYR A 723 -23.02 33.58 21.87
C TYR A 723 -22.25 32.34 21.36
N GLY A 724 -22.70 31.18 21.80
CA GLY A 724 -22.12 29.93 21.37
C GLY A 724 -23.06 28.76 21.58
N THR A 725 -22.90 27.74 20.71
CA THR A 725 -23.63 26.48 20.81
C THR A 725 -22.73 25.28 20.55
N PHE A 726 -23.06 24.18 21.16
CA PHE A 726 -22.53 22.85 20.85
C PHE A 726 -23.68 21.95 20.43
N THR A 727 -23.54 21.26 19.30
CA THR A 727 -24.59 20.39 18.74
C THR A 727 -24.03 19.02 18.41
N LYS A 728 -24.83 17.98 18.64
CA LYS A 728 -24.59 16.60 18.26
C LYS A 728 -25.86 15.93 17.77
N ASN A 729 -25.74 15.09 16.70
CA ASN A 729 -26.84 14.25 16.22
C ASN A 729 -26.69 12.84 16.74
N PHE A 730 -27.80 12.13 16.87
CA PHE A 730 -27.87 10.71 17.24
C PHE A 730 -28.81 9.97 16.28
N GLY A 731 -28.35 8.86 15.74
CA GLY A 731 -29.12 8.00 14.85
C GLY A 731 -29.08 8.40 13.37
N ALA A 732 -28.46 9.51 12.99
CA ALA A 732 -28.43 9.98 11.62
C ALA A 732 -27.47 9.20 10.72
N THR A 733 -27.87 8.87 9.49
CA THR A 733 -27.01 8.38 8.41
C THR A 733 -25.93 9.43 8.07
N MET A 734 -26.34 10.70 7.91
CA MET A 734 -25.44 11.85 7.88
C MET A 734 -25.26 12.40 9.30
N ASP A 735 -24.33 11.80 10.03
CA ASP A 735 -24.10 12.07 11.45
C ASP A 735 -23.21 13.30 11.65
N ASN A 736 -23.73 14.33 12.32
CA ASN A 736 -22.96 15.43 12.87
C ASN A 736 -22.35 14.96 14.20
N THR A 737 -21.12 14.48 14.13
CA THR A 737 -20.42 13.90 15.29
C THR A 737 -20.28 14.91 16.41
N TRP A 738 -19.96 16.15 16.05
CA TRP A 738 -20.03 17.34 16.89
C TRP A 738 -19.93 18.60 16.04
N ARG A 739 -20.51 19.67 16.53
CA ARG A 739 -20.41 21.00 15.94
C ARG A 739 -20.36 22.06 17.04
N ILE A 740 -19.53 23.06 16.85
CA ILE A 740 -19.40 24.26 17.69
C ILE A 740 -19.68 25.48 16.80
N ASP A 741 -20.54 26.36 17.29
CA ASP A 741 -20.73 27.70 16.77
C ASP A 741 -20.33 28.72 17.87
N ALA A 742 -19.58 29.74 17.52
CA ALA A 742 -19.20 30.81 18.44
C ALA A 742 -19.25 32.16 17.71
N GLY A 743 -19.91 33.15 18.28
CA GLY A 743 -20.08 34.41 17.60
C GLY A 743 -20.17 35.63 18.51
N VAL A 744 -20.09 36.79 17.90
CA VAL A 744 -20.23 38.11 18.54
C VAL A 744 -21.20 38.93 17.73
N ARG A 745 -22.01 39.69 18.43
CA ARG A 745 -22.86 40.74 17.85
C ARG A 745 -22.59 42.06 18.49
N HIS A 746 -22.57 43.11 17.65
CA HIS A 746 -22.54 44.50 18.07
C HIS A 746 -23.77 45.23 17.56
N ASN A 747 -24.47 45.89 18.45
CA ASN A 747 -25.69 46.70 18.22
C ASN A 747 -25.33 48.16 18.18
N PHE A 748 -25.99 48.96 17.34
CA PHE A 748 -25.76 50.38 17.23
C PHE A 748 -27.04 51.14 16.84
#